data_cc506afb157426af1ce73dbf066774dc
#
_entry.id   cc506afb157426af1ce73dbf066774dc
#
_cell.length_a   1.000
_cell.length_b   1.000
_cell.length_c   1.000
_cell.angle_alpha   90.00
_cell.angle_beta   90.00
_cell.angle_gamma   90.00
#
_symmetry.space_group_name_H-M   'P 1'
#
loop_
_entity.id
_entity.type
_entity.pdbx_description
1 polymer ?
#
loop_
_entity_poly.entity_id
_entity_poly.type
_entity_poly.pdbx_seq_one_letter_code
_entity_poly.pdbx_strand_id
1 'polypeptide(L)'
;MKSNRCILPSLREQSVVRQKRDTLIDLRYGWLAAWLMVIGLVVVWRAQNLAALGTTNDEGAYLMWATLPLEGYPLYRETQAVQPPLFFEYIGLALRLGGRTLEAGRWAVLLSFVGLLAVTGWLAYQANRWLGALVAAVMMALSPLLFTVAGLVLAEVPATTLAVGSLACALLFWKLDHRSWLFGSGACLALSLLVKASHPFMLAPLGLLILARRSSLKDSPAGLARLNLWNRLDWRNVVLDGLSWLAGFALPLVWALLSYDTPALLQQVVLFRGDLRAAMPGSWAETGRHFYTFMTSHGALSLLALAGLVAGAQSGSGPRGSRPDSRVLFWVWLVWLLAAVGLLGWHSPLFYHHLAVMIPPLALLGANGVASLGWSREKLLGRRGLGLVLVGVAALNLPAAVEANQATVSGVTGGREQEALKLLQAVSSPDDFLMGDSQLLIFMAGRRTPPSMGDVALVAVKAGWQTSAKMTALTEAYRSPAVVQWALRLPWLPDYLAWVQENYLAHRVWDNDHIIYFGPRLRPGEPIPNEQSIRLGESLDLRGYHLTEPLLPGQDLNLRIFWEARAPLDRDYTVFVQLLDENGSLVASRDSQPLGGYFPTTAWPAGEVVTDVVALPLPADLAPGRYRLITGMYLLETLERLPASTGEDFITLTTLEVGSRE
;
A
#
# COMPACT_ATOMS: atom_id res chain seq x y z
N MET A 1 -13.09 69.61 -36.42
CA MET A 1 -11.81 69.15 -35.82
C MET A 1 -11.98 69.16 -34.32
N LYS A 2 -12.25 67.97 -33.73
CA LYS A 2 -12.27 67.76 -32.25
C LYS A 2 -11.01 66.99 -31.90
N SER A 3 -10.11 67.61 -31.21
CA SER A 3 -8.84 67.03 -30.76
C SER A 3 -9.11 66.07 -29.56
N ASN A 4 -8.94 64.78 -29.75
CA ASN A 4 -8.87 63.82 -28.65
C ASN A 4 -7.51 64.02 -27.92
N ARG A 5 -7.57 64.73 -26.76
CA ARG A 5 -6.44 64.73 -25.83
C ARG A 5 -6.44 63.38 -25.07
N CYS A 6 -5.44 62.52 -25.36
CA CYS A 6 -5.11 61.41 -24.47
C CYS A 6 -4.61 62.02 -23.15
N ILE A 7 -5.40 61.87 -22.09
CA ILE A 7 -5.04 62.26 -20.73
C ILE A 7 -4.19 61.09 -20.19
N LEU A 8 -2.86 61.27 -20.13
CA LEU A 8 -1.95 60.35 -19.44
C LEU A 8 -2.31 60.41 -17.92
N PRO A 9 -2.48 59.23 -17.25
CA PRO A 9 -2.77 59.20 -15.81
C PRO A 9 -1.59 59.89 -15.05
N SER A 10 -1.94 60.65 -14.02
CA SER A 10 -0.96 61.38 -13.21
C SER A 10 0.03 60.43 -12.54
N LEU A 11 1.27 60.89 -12.32
CA LEU A 11 2.33 60.12 -11.64
C LEU A 11 1.84 59.55 -10.29
N ARG A 12 0.91 60.23 -9.64
CA ARG A 12 0.28 59.81 -8.37
C ARG A 12 -0.69 58.62 -8.56
N GLU A 13 -1.43 58.58 -9.65
CA GLU A 13 -2.27 57.42 -10.01
C GLU A 13 -1.46 56.22 -10.43
N GLN A 14 -0.37 56.45 -11.17
CA GLN A 14 0.56 55.37 -11.53
C GLN A 14 1.26 54.78 -10.30
N SER A 15 1.65 55.57 -9.30
CA SER A 15 2.25 55.11 -8.06
C SER A 15 1.25 54.27 -7.21
N VAL A 16 -0.01 54.71 -7.12
CA VAL A 16 -1.06 53.99 -6.41
C VAL A 16 -1.43 52.67 -7.10
N VAL A 17 -1.44 52.61 -8.44
CA VAL A 17 -1.66 51.43 -9.24
C VAL A 17 -0.50 50.42 -9.06
N ARG A 18 0.74 50.94 -9.07
CA ARG A 18 1.96 50.15 -8.84
C ARG A 18 1.99 49.57 -7.41
N GLN A 19 1.72 50.39 -6.40
CA GLN A 19 1.66 49.94 -5.01
C GLN A 19 0.54 48.93 -4.77
N LYS A 20 -0.67 49.10 -5.38
CA LYS A 20 -1.71 48.07 -5.36
C LYS A 20 -1.35 46.78 -6.09
N ARG A 21 -0.57 46.89 -7.16
CA ARG A 21 -0.08 45.72 -7.91
C ARG A 21 0.97 44.96 -7.10
N ASP A 22 1.91 45.63 -6.46
CA ASP A 22 2.94 45.00 -5.65
C ASP A 22 2.37 44.34 -4.41
N THR A 23 1.45 45.00 -3.69
CA THR A 23 0.71 44.37 -2.57
C THR A 23 -0.17 43.17 -2.99
N LEU A 24 -0.71 43.11 -4.20
CA LEU A 24 -1.46 41.97 -4.74
C LEU A 24 -0.54 40.82 -5.12
N ILE A 25 0.67 41.12 -5.58
CA ILE A 25 1.70 40.11 -5.90
C ILE A 25 2.17 39.46 -4.59
N ASP A 26 2.55 40.27 -3.59
CA ASP A 26 2.98 39.79 -2.26
C ASP A 26 1.93 38.91 -1.57
N LEU A 27 0.66 39.28 -1.64
CA LEU A 27 -0.44 38.47 -1.09
C LEU A 27 -0.58 37.13 -1.81
N ARG A 28 -0.34 37.03 -3.12
CA ARG A 28 -0.41 35.78 -3.87
C ARG A 28 0.70 34.82 -3.47
N TYR A 29 1.90 35.30 -3.30
CA TYR A 29 3.02 34.50 -2.83
C TYR A 29 2.85 34.02 -1.39
N GLY A 30 2.29 34.87 -0.52
CA GLY A 30 1.95 34.47 0.86
C GLY A 30 0.96 33.31 0.96
N TRP A 31 -0.09 33.30 0.13
CA TRP A 31 -1.07 32.20 0.10
C TRP A 31 -0.48 30.92 -0.49
N LEU A 32 0.34 31.03 -1.54
CA LEU A 32 1.04 29.87 -2.12
C LEU A 32 2.00 29.26 -1.10
N ALA A 33 2.77 30.09 -0.40
CA ALA A 33 3.67 29.66 0.66
C ALA A 33 2.91 28.96 1.80
N ALA A 34 1.78 29.51 2.26
CA ALA A 34 0.95 28.89 3.28
C ALA A 34 0.40 27.52 2.84
N TRP A 35 -0.02 27.41 1.59
CA TRP A 35 -0.50 26.15 1.02
C TRP A 35 0.61 25.10 0.91
N LEU A 36 1.81 25.48 0.41
CA LEU A 36 2.97 24.61 0.36
C LEU A 36 3.44 24.20 1.76
N MET A 37 3.36 25.13 2.73
CA MET A 37 3.70 24.85 4.12
C MET A 37 2.76 23.78 4.72
N VAL A 38 1.45 23.86 4.47
CA VAL A 38 0.49 22.84 4.94
C VAL A 38 0.87 21.47 4.37
N ILE A 39 1.15 21.38 3.06
CA ILE A 39 1.57 20.13 2.43
C ILE A 39 2.86 19.63 3.07
N GLY A 40 3.89 20.50 3.20
CA GLY A 40 5.18 20.13 3.78
C GLY A 40 5.07 19.63 5.22
N LEU A 41 4.31 20.31 6.07
CA LEU A 41 4.09 19.90 7.47
C LEU A 41 3.43 18.52 7.57
N VAL A 42 2.41 18.25 6.74
CA VAL A 42 1.73 16.94 6.74
C VAL A 42 2.65 15.83 6.25
N VAL A 43 3.45 16.10 5.21
CA VAL A 43 4.45 15.15 4.70
C VAL A 43 5.49 14.83 5.77
N VAL A 44 6.06 15.86 6.44
CA VAL A 44 7.04 15.67 7.50
C VAL A 44 6.43 14.89 8.67
N TRP A 45 5.22 15.27 9.10
CA TRP A 45 4.54 14.57 10.18
C TRP A 45 4.29 13.10 9.83
N ARG A 46 3.84 12.80 8.60
CA ARG A 46 3.56 11.43 8.18
C ARG A 46 4.83 10.61 7.95
N ALA A 47 5.89 11.24 7.42
CA ALA A 47 7.16 10.56 7.16
C ALA A 47 7.83 10.01 8.42
N GLN A 48 7.58 10.59 9.60
CA GLN A 48 8.13 10.12 10.88
C GLN A 48 7.72 8.69 11.25
N ASN A 49 6.61 8.20 10.69
CA ASN A 49 6.01 6.91 11.07
C ASN A 49 5.94 5.90 9.92
N LEU A 50 6.73 6.10 8.85
CA LEU A 50 6.70 5.19 7.70
C LEU A 50 7.28 3.79 7.99
N ALA A 51 8.18 3.68 8.98
CA ALA A 51 8.71 2.39 9.43
C ALA A 51 7.76 1.65 10.40
N ALA A 52 6.68 2.32 10.83
CA ALA A 52 5.76 1.79 11.81
C ALA A 52 4.96 0.60 11.26
N LEU A 53 4.87 -0.53 12.00
CA LEU A 53 4.02 -1.67 11.64
C LEU A 53 2.55 -1.23 11.65
N GLY A 54 1.91 -1.26 10.48
CA GLY A 54 0.50 -0.92 10.35
C GLY A 54 -0.40 -2.01 10.90
N THR A 55 -1.63 -1.63 11.21
CA THR A 55 -2.67 -2.56 11.70
C THR A 55 -3.45 -3.23 10.56
N THR A 56 -3.16 -2.90 9.28
CA THR A 56 -3.89 -3.46 8.15
C THR A 56 -3.12 -4.60 7.49
N ASN A 57 -3.77 -5.76 7.39
CA ASN A 57 -3.19 -6.92 6.73
C ASN A 57 -3.13 -6.81 5.20
N ASP A 58 -3.92 -5.90 4.60
CA ASP A 58 -3.96 -5.68 3.15
C ASP A 58 -2.64 -5.10 2.62
N GLU A 59 -1.95 -4.27 3.43
CA GLU A 59 -0.66 -3.69 3.07
C GLU A 59 0.39 -4.78 2.77
N GLY A 60 0.43 -5.84 3.60
CA GLY A 60 1.35 -6.96 3.39
C GLY A 60 1.06 -7.73 2.10
N ALA A 61 -0.23 -7.95 1.80
CA ALA A 61 -0.63 -8.60 0.56
C ALA A 61 -0.20 -7.77 -0.67
N TYR A 62 -0.41 -6.47 -0.64
CA TYR A 62 -0.05 -5.58 -1.75
C TYR A 62 1.46 -5.48 -1.95
N LEU A 63 2.25 -5.42 -0.89
CA LEU A 63 3.70 -5.46 -0.95
C LEU A 63 4.19 -6.80 -1.53
N MET A 64 3.62 -7.90 -1.08
CA MET A 64 3.98 -9.23 -1.58
C MET A 64 3.64 -9.37 -3.08
N TRP A 65 2.43 -8.97 -3.50
CA TRP A 65 2.02 -9.01 -4.91
C TRP A 65 2.78 -8.02 -5.81
N ALA A 66 3.37 -6.97 -5.26
CA ALA A 66 4.29 -6.10 -5.97
C ALA A 66 5.73 -6.67 -6.05
N THR A 67 6.13 -7.49 -5.07
CA THR A 67 7.47 -8.09 -5.00
C THR A 67 7.60 -9.32 -5.89
N LEU A 68 6.64 -10.23 -5.84
CA LEU A 68 6.70 -11.51 -6.56
C LEU A 68 6.94 -11.36 -8.08
N PRO A 69 6.31 -10.41 -8.80
CA PRO A 69 6.61 -10.17 -10.21
C PRO A 69 8.05 -9.69 -10.47
N LEU A 70 8.66 -8.98 -9.51
CA LEU A 70 10.06 -8.55 -9.62
C LEU A 70 11.04 -9.73 -9.50
N GLU A 71 10.60 -10.81 -8.90
CA GLU A 71 11.35 -12.05 -8.67
C GLU A 71 11.00 -13.15 -9.69
N GLY A 72 10.26 -12.82 -10.74
CA GLY A 72 9.97 -13.73 -11.86
C GLY A 72 8.63 -14.48 -11.79
N TYR A 73 7.73 -14.10 -10.88
CA TYR A 73 6.39 -14.69 -10.75
C TYR A 73 5.31 -13.73 -11.31
N PRO A 74 4.95 -13.80 -12.61
CA PRO A 74 4.07 -12.84 -13.25
C PRO A 74 2.69 -12.72 -12.59
N LEU A 75 2.17 -11.47 -12.51
CA LEU A 75 0.82 -11.20 -12.01
C LEU A 75 -0.23 -11.98 -12.79
N TYR A 76 -1.23 -12.47 -12.10
CA TYR A 76 -2.40 -13.22 -12.55
C TYR A 76 -2.09 -14.60 -13.14
N ARG A 77 -0.92 -14.81 -13.72
CA ARG A 77 -0.52 -16.11 -14.26
C ARG A 77 0.01 -17.04 -13.17
N GLU A 78 0.92 -16.54 -12.35
CA GLU A 78 1.52 -17.26 -11.22
C GLU A 78 1.17 -16.60 -9.90
N THR A 79 1.31 -15.27 -9.82
CA THR A 79 0.92 -14.50 -8.64
C THR A 79 -0.58 -14.23 -8.64
N GLN A 80 -1.30 -14.82 -7.69
CA GLN A 80 -2.72 -14.55 -7.50
C GLN A 80 -2.93 -13.20 -6.83
N ALA A 81 -3.54 -12.23 -7.55
CA ALA A 81 -3.78 -10.87 -7.07
C ALA A 81 -5.21 -10.42 -7.42
N VAL A 82 -5.92 -9.86 -6.45
CA VAL A 82 -7.36 -9.51 -6.58
C VAL A 82 -7.63 -8.02 -6.85
N GLN A 83 -6.58 -7.24 -7.12
CA GLN A 83 -6.67 -5.83 -7.50
C GLN A 83 -6.10 -5.62 -8.91
N PRO A 84 -6.47 -4.53 -9.61
CA PRO A 84 -5.93 -4.23 -10.93
C PRO A 84 -4.41 -4.00 -10.92
N PRO A 85 -3.72 -4.17 -12.08
CA PRO A 85 -2.26 -4.34 -12.14
C PRO A 85 -1.44 -3.08 -11.85
N LEU A 86 -1.93 -1.90 -12.22
CA LEU A 86 -1.12 -0.68 -12.18
C LEU A 86 -0.67 -0.29 -10.77
N PHE A 87 -1.44 -0.68 -9.76
CA PHE A 87 -1.03 -0.45 -8.37
C PHE A 87 0.24 -1.24 -8.02
N PHE A 88 0.31 -2.50 -8.42
CA PHE A 88 1.47 -3.36 -8.15
C PHE A 88 2.70 -2.93 -8.95
N GLU A 89 2.52 -2.49 -10.19
CA GLU A 89 3.60 -1.90 -10.99
C GLU A 89 4.15 -0.62 -10.32
N TYR A 90 3.25 0.23 -9.82
CA TYR A 90 3.64 1.46 -9.12
C TYR A 90 4.42 1.18 -7.83
N ILE A 91 3.93 0.26 -7.00
CA ILE A 91 4.62 -0.16 -5.78
C ILE A 91 5.90 -0.91 -6.12
N GLY A 92 5.89 -1.80 -7.11
CA GLY A 92 7.06 -2.52 -7.60
C GLY A 92 8.18 -1.57 -8.08
N LEU A 93 7.82 -0.48 -8.77
CA LEU A 93 8.79 0.56 -9.12
C LEU A 93 9.40 1.21 -7.87
N ALA A 94 8.59 1.52 -6.86
CA ALA A 94 9.10 2.08 -5.61
C ALA A 94 10.05 1.11 -4.89
N LEU A 95 9.72 -0.18 -4.86
CA LEU A 95 10.58 -1.22 -4.28
C LEU A 95 11.89 -1.41 -5.05
N ARG A 96 11.89 -1.27 -6.39
CA ARG A 96 13.13 -1.29 -7.20
C ARG A 96 14.04 -0.10 -6.89
N LEU A 97 13.47 1.09 -6.69
CA LEU A 97 14.23 2.32 -6.45
C LEU A 97 14.68 2.48 -5.00
N GLY A 98 13.85 2.10 -4.04
CA GLY A 98 14.07 2.30 -2.60
C GLY A 98 14.46 1.04 -1.83
N GLY A 99 14.63 -0.10 -2.52
CA GLY A 99 14.83 -1.40 -1.90
C GLY A 99 13.53 -2.07 -1.45
N ARG A 100 13.61 -3.37 -1.16
CA ARG A 100 12.48 -4.18 -0.69
C ARG A 100 12.16 -3.86 0.78
N THR A 101 11.63 -2.65 1.00
CA THR A 101 11.29 -2.15 2.34
C THR A 101 9.84 -1.65 2.41
N LEU A 102 9.27 -1.70 3.60
CA LEU A 102 7.94 -1.16 3.87
C LEU A 102 7.87 0.34 3.57
N GLU A 103 8.93 1.07 3.94
CA GLU A 103 9.06 2.51 3.75
C GLU A 103 9.03 2.89 2.28
N ALA A 104 9.70 2.13 1.41
CA ALA A 104 9.71 2.41 -0.03
C ALA A 104 8.28 2.38 -0.62
N GLY A 105 7.48 1.37 -0.27
CA GLY A 105 6.08 1.28 -0.66
C GLY A 105 5.23 2.44 -0.12
N ARG A 106 5.41 2.80 1.14
CA ARG A 106 4.67 3.91 1.79
C ARG A 106 5.05 5.27 1.26
N TRP A 107 6.33 5.50 0.91
CA TRP A 107 6.76 6.73 0.23
C TRP A 107 6.04 6.94 -1.10
N ALA A 108 5.83 5.87 -1.88
CA ALA A 108 5.06 5.97 -3.13
C ALA A 108 3.62 6.45 -2.88
N VAL A 109 2.94 5.88 -1.88
CA VAL A 109 1.58 6.32 -1.52
C VAL A 109 1.56 7.74 -0.99
N LEU A 110 2.54 8.12 -0.16
CA LEU A 110 2.67 9.50 0.36
C LEU A 110 2.93 10.51 -0.78
N LEU A 111 3.71 10.15 -1.79
CA LEU A 111 3.89 10.98 -2.99
C LEU A 111 2.56 11.17 -3.75
N SER A 112 1.77 10.11 -3.88
CA SER A 112 0.42 10.19 -4.46
C SER A 112 -0.50 11.09 -3.63
N PHE A 113 -0.37 11.07 -2.30
CA PHE A 113 -1.12 11.95 -1.41
C PHE A 113 -0.77 13.43 -1.61
N VAL A 114 0.52 13.75 -1.77
CA VAL A 114 0.94 15.11 -2.15
C VAL A 114 0.29 15.53 -3.47
N GLY A 115 0.28 14.65 -4.46
CA GLY A 115 -0.42 14.86 -5.73
C GLY A 115 -1.92 15.11 -5.53
N LEU A 116 -2.58 14.35 -4.66
CA LEU A 116 -3.98 14.51 -4.33
C LEU A 116 -4.29 15.88 -3.71
N LEU A 117 -3.49 16.29 -2.73
CA LEU A 117 -3.59 17.62 -2.12
C LEU A 117 -3.38 18.73 -3.15
N ALA A 118 -2.36 18.57 -4.01
CA ALA A 118 -2.02 19.54 -5.05
C ALA A 118 -3.15 19.72 -6.06
N VAL A 119 -3.66 18.63 -6.62
CA VAL A 119 -4.69 18.66 -7.67
C VAL A 119 -6.03 19.12 -7.08
N THR A 120 -6.43 18.64 -5.90
CA THR A 120 -7.68 19.07 -5.24
C THR A 120 -7.59 20.54 -4.83
N GLY A 121 -6.45 20.98 -4.29
CA GLY A 121 -6.22 22.39 -3.98
C GLY A 121 -6.28 23.26 -5.22
N TRP A 122 -5.75 22.80 -6.35
CA TRP A 122 -5.87 23.53 -7.63
C TRP A 122 -7.33 23.60 -8.10
N LEU A 123 -8.12 22.53 -7.98
CA LEU A 123 -9.56 22.56 -8.30
C LEU A 123 -10.32 23.58 -7.39
N ALA A 124 -10.04 23.57 -6.10
CA ALA A 124 -10.59 24.54 -5.16
C ALA A 124 -10.17 25.98 -5.49
N TYR A 125 -8.92 26.18 -5.95
CA TYR A 125 -8.43 27.49 -6.44
C TYR A 125 -9.23 28.00 -7.65
N GLN A 126 -9.68 27.09 -8.54
CA GLN A 126 -10.47 27.50 -9.70
C GLN A 126 -11.84 28.07 -9.30
N ALA A 127 -12.46 27.52 -8.24
CA ALA A 127 -13.73 28.01 -7.70
C ALA A 127 -13.55 29.25 -6.80
N ASN A 128 -12.63 29.18 -5.83
CA ASN A 128 -12.56 30.11 -4.69
C ASN A 128 -11.17 30.74 -4.47
N ARG A 129 -10.31 30.75 -5.49
CA ARG A 129 -8.95 31.29 -5.41
C ARG A 129 -8.12 30.61 -4.31
N TRP A 130 -7.12 31.31 -3.78
CA TRP A 130 -6.19 30.81 -2.76
C TRP A 130 -6.88 30.42 -1.45
N LEU A 131 -7.97 31.10 -1.08
CA LEU A 131 -8.73 30.75 0.09
C LEU A 131 -9.29 29.33 -0.03
N GLY A 132 -9.93 29.04 -1.18
CA GLY A 132 -10.44 27.68 -1.44
C GLY A 132 -9.34 26.63 -1.44
N ALA A 133 -8.19 26.93 -2.08
CA ALA A 133 -7.04 26.00 -2.10
C ALA A 133 -6.55 25.66 -0.70
N LEU A 134 -6.37 26.67 0.17
CA LEU A 134 -5.89 26.50 1.53
C LEU A 134 -6.91 25.72 2.39
N VAL A 135 -8.19 26.10 2.32
CA VAL A 135 -9.24 25.42 3.09
C VAL A 135 -9.33 23.94 2.69
N ALA A 136 -9.36 23.64 1.38
CA ALA A 136 -9.41 22.26 0.91
C ALA A 136 -8.18 21.46 1.36
N ALA A 137 -6.98 22.05 1.27
CA ALA A 137 -5.74 21.38 1.70
C ALA A 137 -5.77 21.08 3.21
N VAL A 138 -6.18 22.04 4.06
CA VAL A 138 -6.26 21.84 5.52
C VAL A 138 -7.30 20.78 5.86
N MET A 139 -8.48 20.82 5.24
CA MET A 139 -9.54 19.84 5.49
C MET A 139 -9.11 18.43 5.11
N MET A 140 -8.41 18.26 4.00
CA MET A 140 -7.90 16.96 3.57
C MET A 140 -6.72 16.51 4.43
N ALA A 141 -5.80 17.40 4.75
CA ALA A 141 -4.62 17.12 5.57
C ALA A 141 -4.97 16.68 6.99
N LEU A 142 -6.04 17.22 7.56
CA LEU A 142 -6.54 16.90 8.91
C LEU A 142 -7.68 15.87 8.89
N SER A 143 -7.97 15.22 7.76
CA SER A 143 -8.92 14.11 7.70
C SER A 143 -8.28 12.87 8.33
N PRO A 144 -8.83 12.30 9.44
CA PRO A 144 -8.22 11.14 10.10
C PRO A 144 -8.11 9.93 9.16
N LEU A 145 -9.18 9.65 8.40
CA LEU A 145 -9.20 8.53 7.46
C LEU A 145 -8.18 8.72 6.33
N LEU A 146 -8.14 9.90 5.70
CA LEU A 146 -7.21 10.16 4.61
C LEU A 146 -5.76 10.15 5.10
N PHE A 147 -5.53 10.65 6.32
CA PHE A 147 -4.23 10.61 6.99
C PHE A 147 -3.77 9.16 7.20
N THR A 148 -4.66 8.27 7.65
CA THR A 148 -4.36 6.84 7.85
C THR A 148 -4.03 6.16 6.53
N VAL A 149 -4.92 6.24 5.51
CA VAL A 149 -4.73 5.52 4.24
C VAL A 149 -3.56 6.08 3.41
N ALA A 150 -3.16 7.34 3.61
CA ALA A 150 -2.01 7.94 2.95
C ALA A 150 -0.66 7.45 3.51
N GLY A 151 -0.65 6.82 4.67
CA GLY A 151 0.56 6.30 5.31
C GLY A 151 0.72 4.79 5.22
N LEU A 152 -0.14 4.12 4.50
CA LEU A 152 -0.15 2.68 4.31
C LEU A 152 -0.06 2.37 2.81
N VAL A 153 0.46 1.20 2.46
CA VAL A 153 0.49 0.75 1.05
C VAL A 153 -0.91 0.30 0.65
N LEU A 154 -1.78 1.28 0.40
CA LEU A 154 -3.17 1.09 0.00
C LEU A 154 -3.46 1.81 -1.31
N ALA A 155 -4.32 1.22 -2.14
CA ALA A 155 -4.62 1.71 -3.49
C ALA A 155 -5.56 2.93 -3.53
N GLU A 156 -6.21 3.28 -2.42
CA GLU A 156 -7.20 4.36 -2.30
C GLU A 156 -6.64 5.70 -2.75
N VAL A 157 -5.51 6.12 -2.17
CA VAL A 157 -4.92 7.43 -2.42
C VAL A 157 -4.39 7.55 -3.86
N PRO A 158 -3.58 6.61 -4.38
CA PRO A 158 -3.12 6.66 -5.76
C PRO A 158 -4.28 6.68 -6.78
N ALA A 159 -5.28 5.83 -6.59
CA ALA A 159 -6.45 5.79 -7.48
C ALA A 159 -7.27 7.09 -7.43
N THR A 160 -7.52 7.63 -6.23
CA THR A 160 -8.24 8.91 -6.06
C THR A 160 -7.46 10.08 -6.67
N THR A 161 -6.12 10.07 -6.56
CA THR A 161 -5.27 11.11 -7.18
C THR A 161 -5.46 11.16 -8.68
N LEU A 162 -5.44 10.01 -9.34
CA LEU A 162 -5.67 9.89 -10.79
C LEU A 162 -7.12 10.27 -11.16
N ALA A 163 -8.10 9.86 -10.36
CA ALA A 163 -9.50 10.21 -10.58
C ALA A 163 -9.73 11.72 -10.50
N VAL A 164 -9.13 12.41 -9.51
CA VAL A 164 -9.16 13.87 -9.39
C VAL A 164 -8.38 14.52 -10.54
N GLY A 165 -7.27 13.91 -10.96
CA GLY A 165 -6.50 14.31 -12.15
C GLY A 165 -7.32 14.30 -13.43
N SER A 166 -8.20 13.29 -13.60
CA SER A 166 -9.14 13.22 -14.71
C SER A 166 -10.05 14.45 -14.76
N LEU A 167 -10.59 14.85 -13.61
CA LEU A 167 -11.45 16.04 -13.51
C LEU A 167 -10.67 17.34 -13.74
N ALA A 168 -9.42 17.40 -13.28
CA ALA A 168 -8.53 18.54 -13.54
C ALA A 168 -8.24 18.70 -15.05
N CYS A 169 -7.97 17.61 -15.75
CA CYS A 169 -7.80 17.62 -17.21
C CYS A 169 -9.10 18.07 -17.92
N ALA A 170 -10.27 17.60 -17.50
CA ALA A 170 -11.54 18.05 -18.07
C ALA A 170 -11.78 19.55 -17.83
N LEU A 171 -11.34 20.08 -16.68
CA LEU A 171 -11.40 21.52 -16.40
C LEU A 171 -10.38 22.34 -17.22
N LEU A 172 -9.22 21.76 -17.51
CA LEU A 172 -8.24 22.36 -18.44
C LEU A 172 -8.78 22.40 -19.86
N PHE A 173 -9.47 21.37 -20.33
CA PHE A 173 -10.22 21.41 -21.58
C PHE A 173 -11.24 22.55 -21.58
N TRP A 174 -12.00 22.73 -20.48
CA TRP A 174 -12.93 23.85 -20.37
C TRP A 174 -12.25 25.19 -20.63
N LYS A 175 -11.04 25.39 -20.14
CA LYS A 175 -10.32 26.66 -20.20
C LYS A 175 -9.60 26.90 -21.52
N LEU A 176 -8.94 25.88 -22.03
CA LEU A 176 -7.98 25.97 -23.12
C LEU A 176 -8.57 25.52 -24.48
N ASP A 177 -9.73 24.90 -24.47
CA ASP A 177 -10.45 24.34 -25.63
C ASP A 177 -9.60 23.39 -26.50
N HIS A 178 -8.70 22.64 -25.86
CA HIS A 178 -7.82 21.71 -26.55
C HIS A 178 -8.17 20.26 -26.20
N ARG A 179 -8.56 19.45 -27.20
CA ARG A 179 -9.05 18.06 -27.01
C ARG A 179 -8.04 17.11 -26.39
N SER A 180 -6.73 17.44 -26.46
CA SER A 180 -5.69 16.67 -25.76
C SER A 180 -5.95 16.57 -24.25
N TRP A 181 -6.59 17.57 -23.65
CA TRP A 181 -6.97 17.53 -22.25
C TRP A 181 -8.12 16.56 -21.96
N LEU A 182 -9.03 16.36 -22.94
CA LEU A 182 -10.05 15.30 -22.84
C LEU A 182 -9.44 13.91 -22.94
N PHE A 183 -8.49 13.74 -23.88
CA PHE A 183 -7.69 12.52 -23.94
C PHE A 183 -7.00 12.25 -22.59
N GLY A 184 -6.31 13.24 -22.03
CA GLY A 184 -5.69 13.14 -20.72
C GLY A 184 -6.68 12.83 -19.60
N SER A 185 -7.90 13.41 -19.66
CA SER A 185 -8.98 13.10 -18.71
C SER A 185 -9.40 11.63 -18.78
N GLY A 186 -9.64 11.11 -19.97
CA GLY A 186 -9.95 9.70 -20.17
C GLY A 186 -8.83 8.78 -19.68
N ALA A 187 -7.59 9.09 -20.04
CA ALA A 187 -6.42 8.32 -19.62
C ALA A 187 -6.26 8.30 -18.10
N CYS A 188 -6.38 9.43 -17.42
CA CYS A 188 -6.31 9.50 -15.97
C CYS A 188 -7.41 8.65 -15.29
N LEU A 189 -8.64 8.65 -15.83
CA LEU A 189 -9.70 7.81 -15.25
C LEU A 189 -9.43 6.32 -15.48
N ALA A 190 -8.98 5.91 -16.67
CA ALA A 190 -8.62 4.53 -16.96
C ALA A 190 -7.46 4.06 -16.05
N LEU A 191 -6.42 4.88 -15.90
CA LEU A 191 -5.31 4.60 -14.96
C LEU A 191 -5.80 4.49 -13.52
N SER A 192 -6.74 5.35 -13.08
CA SER A 192 -7.37 5.24 -11.76
C SER A 192 -8.06 3.89 -11.56
N LEU A 193 -8.79 3.42 -12.57
CA LEU A 193 -9.46 2.12 -12.54
C LEU A 193 -8.47 0.95 -12.58
N LEU A 194 -7.34 1.11 -13.25
CA LEU A 194 -6.24 0.13 -13.26
C LEU A 194 -5.42 0.13 -11.96
N VAL A 195 -5.52 1.16 -11.13
CA VAL A 195 -5.01 1.16 -9.75
C VAL A 195 -6.03 0.52 -8.81
N LYS A 196 -7.29 0.95 -8.88
CA LYS A 196 -8.40 0.40 -8.09
C LYS A 196 -9.73 0.60 -8.79
N ALA A 197 -10.48 -0.47 -9.02
CA ALA A 197 -11.73 -0.45 -9.78
C ALA A 197 -12.92 0.23 -9.06
N SER A 198 -12.66 1.18 -8.15
CA SER A 198 -13.67 1.81 -7.29
C SER A 198 -14.12 3.21 -7.75
N HIS A 199 -13.63 3.73 -8.89
CA HIS A 199 -13.87 5.11 -9.31
C HIS A 199 -14.77 5.30 -10.56
N PRO A 200 -15.63 4.35 -10.98
CA PRO A 200 -16.52 4.57 -12.14
C PRO A 200 -17.55 5.70 -11.90
N PHE A 201 -17.83 6.04 -10.65
CA PHE A 201 -18.69 7.18 -10.30
C PHE A 201 -18.20 8.54 -10.83
N MET A 202 -16.90 8.65 -11.18
CA MET A 202 -16.33 9.85 -11.78
C MET A 202 -16.89 10.16 -13.18
N LEU A 203 -17.49 9.19 -13.86
CA LEU A 203 -18.18 9.42 -15.13
C LEU A 203 -19.30 10.48 -15.02
N ALA A 204 -20.01 10.53 -13.90
CA ALA A 204 -21.11 11.46 -13.69
C ALA A 204 -20.64 12.94 -13.61
N PRO A 205 -19.68 13.32 -12.73
CA PRO A 205 -19.19 14.69 -12.69
C PRO A 205 -18.40 15.10 -13.94
N LEU A 206 -17.69 14.15 -14.59
CA LEU A 206 -16.99 14.41 -15.86
C LEU A 206 -17.98 14.69 -17.00
N GLY A 207 -18.99 13.84 -17.15
CA GLY A 207 -20.06 14.03 -18.14
C GLY A 207 -20.77 15.38 -17.94
N LEU A 208 -21.13 15.72 -16.71
CA LEU A 208 -21.72 17.02 -16.40
C LEU A 208 -20.81 18.18 -16.83
N LEU A 209 -19.52 18.13 -16.50
CA LEU A 209 -18.58 19.20 -16.83
C LEU A 209 -18.40 19.36 -18.35
N ILE A 210 -18.26 18.26 -19.09
CA ILE A 210 -18.08 18.26 -20.55
C ILE A 210 -19.35 18.77 -21.26
N LEU A 211 -20.52 18.29 -20.87
CA LEU A 211 -21.78 18.69 -21.44
C LEU A 211 -22.14 20.16 -21.12
N ALA A 212 -21.89 20.59 -19.90
CA ALA A 212 -22.12 21.99 -19.52
C ALA A 212 -21.26 22.97 -20.33
N ARG A 213 -20.09 22.58 -20.76
CA ARG A 213 -19.25 23.40 -21.65
C ARG A 213 -19.88 23.59 -23.04
N ARG A 214 -20.48 22.54 -23.60
CA ARG A 214 -21.00 22.53 -24.97
C ARG A 214 -22.46 22.99 -25.05
N SER A 215 -23.15 23.04 -23.92
CA SER A 215 -24.47 23.60 -23.87
C SER A 215 -24.41 25.13 -23.92
N SER A 216 -25.33 25.79 -24.68
CA SER A 216 -25.48 27.25 -24.71
C SER A 216 -25.97 27.84 -23.36
N LEU A 217 -25.75 27.14 -22.23
CA LEU A 217 -26.02 27.70 -20.88
C LEU A 217 -25.21 28.97 -20.61
N LYS A 218 -24.27 29.34 -21.50
CA LYS A 218 -23.55 30.61 -21.47
C LYS A 218 -24.50 31.84 -21.51
N ASP A 219 -25.66 31.73 -22.11
CA ASP A 219 -26.51 32.91 -22.47
C ASP A 219 -27.89 32.93 -21.83
N SER A 220 -28.27 32.01 -20.95
CA SER A 220 -29.61 32.03 -20.31
C SER A 220 -29.56 32.52 -18.86
N PRO A 221 -30.21 33.64 -18.53
CA PRO A 221 -30.32 34.12 -17.15
C PRO A 221 -31.32 33.34 -16.28
N ALA A 222 -32.11 32.44 -16.86
CA ALA A 222 -33.11 31.63 -16.15
C ALA A 222 -32.60 30.18 -15.94
N GLY A 223 -32.50 29.79 -14.65
CA GLY A 223 -31.97 28.52 -14.22
C GLY A 223 -32.50 27.28 -14.94
N LEU A 224 -31.96 26.11 -14.56
CA LEU A 224 -32.22 24.74 -15.03
C LEU A 224 -33.65 24.32 -15.40
N ALA A 225 -34.66 25.24 -15.23
CA ALA A 225 -36.07 25.01 -15.41
C ALA A 225 -36.57 24.97 -16.88
N ARG A 226 -35.71 25.18 -17.90
CA ARG A 226 -36.10 24.99 -19.30
C ARG A 226 -35.15 24.00 -19.98
N LEU A 227 -35.33 22.73 -19.68
CA LEU A 227 -34.60 21.58 -20.22
C LEU A 227 -35.00 21.28 -21.69
N ASN A 228 -34.61 22.14 -22.62
CA ASN A 228 -34.41 21.76 -24.01
C ASN A 228 -32.91 21.72 -24.34
N LEU A 229 -32.17 20.98 -23.51
CA LEU A 229 -30.73 20.76 -23.67
C LEU A 229 -30.37 20.18 -25.05
N TRP A 230 -31.21 19.26 -25.56
CA TRP A 230 -30.96 18.53 -26.80
C TRP A 230 -30.88 19.41 -28.05
N ASN A 231 -31.67 20.45 -28.16
CA ASN A 231 -31.70 21.34 -29.35
C ASN A 231 -30.60 22.43 -29.31
N ARG A 232 -29.82 22.53 -28.24
CA ARG A 232 -28.75 23.54 -28.07
C ARG A 232 -27.34 22.98 -28.05
N LEU A 233 -27.20 21.64 -28.19
CA LEU A 233 -25.90 20.99 -28.21
C LEU A 233 -25.30 21.02 -29.61
N ASP A 234 -24.05 21.45 -29.71
CA ASP A 234 -23.22 21.28 -30.89
C ASP A 234 -22.78 19.80 -30.96
N TRP A 235 -23.65 18.94 -31.47
CA TRP A 235 -23.49 17.50 -31.51
C TRP A 235 -22.20 17.05 -32.20
N ARG A 236 -21.75 17.75 -33.23
CA ARG A 236 -20.48 17.41 -33.90
C ARG A 236 -19.32 17.53 -32.95
N ASN A 237 -19.23 18.63 -32.20
CA ASN A 237 -18.18 18.82 -31.23
C ASN A 237 -18.35 17.91 -30.00
N VAL A 238 -19.57 17.62 -29.55
CA VAL A 238 -19.83 16.65 -28.46
C VAL A 238 -19.33 15.25 -28.84
N VAL A 239 -19.58 14.80 -30.06
CA VAL A 239 -19.09 13.50 -30.56
C VAL A 239 -17.56 13.46 -30.65
N LEU A 240 -16.92 14.50 -31.21
CA LEU A 240 -15.47 14.57 -31.30
C LEU A 240 -14.78 14.66 -29.93
N ASP A 241 -15.39 15.36 -29.00
CA ASP A 241 -14.93 15.44 -27.60
C ASP A 241 -15.04 14.07 -26.91
N GLY A 242 -16.19 13.40 -27.11
CA GLY A 242 -16.41 12.03 -26.62
C GLY A 242 -15.42 11.02 -27.19
N LEU A 243 -15.15 11.07 -28.49
CA LEU A 243 -14.16 10.21 -29.15
C LEU A 243 -12.74 10.46 -28.60
N SER A 244 -12.34 11.73 -28.39
CA SER A 244 -11.05 12.05 -27.81
C SER A 244 -10.93 11.51 -26.37
N TRP A 245 -11.99 11.66 -25.56
CA TRP A 245 -12.03 11.13 -24.21
C TRP A 245 -11.97 9.60 -24.20
N LEU A 246 -12.77 8.93 -25.06
CA LEU A 246 -12.79 7.47 -25.19
C LEU A 246 -11.44 6.91 -25.65
N ALA A 247 -10.76 7.57 -26.60
CA ALA A 247 -9.42 7.16 -27.04
C ALA A 247 -8.42 7.20 -25.87
N GLY A 248 -8.45 8.29 -25.07
CA GLY A 248 -7.62 8.40 -23.87
C GLY A 248 -7.97 7.31 -22.85
N PHE A 249 -9.24 7.03 -22.65
CA PHE A 249 -9.71 6.01 -21.71
C PHE A 249 -9.36 4.59 -22.16
N ALA A 250 -9.49 4.29 -23.46
CA ALA A 250 -9.21 2.96 -23.99
C ALA A 250 -7.72 2.60 -23.96
N LEU A 251 -6.82 3.55 -24.19
CA LEU A 251 -5.39 3.27 -24.35
C LEU A 251 -4.78 2.54 -23.13
N PRO A 252 -4.93 3.00 -21.89
CA PRO A 252 -4.40 2.27 -20.73
C PRO A 252 -5.07 0.91 -20.51
N LEU A 253 -6.37 0.77 -20.82
CA LEU A 253 -7.07 -0.50 -20.69
C LEU A 253 -6.57 -1.53 -21.73
N VAL A 254 -6.39 -1.10 -22.98
CA VAL A 254 -5.81 -1.95 -24.04
C VAL A 254 -4.40 -2.38 -23.67
N TRP A 255 -3.58 -1.46 -23.15
CA TRP A 255 -2.27 -1.80 -22.62
C TRP A 255 -2.36 -2.92 -21.56
N ALA A 256 -3.24 -2.80 -20.59
CA ALA A 256 -3.38 -3.81 -19.54
C ALA A 256 -3.83 -5.17 -20.11
N LEU A 257 -4.80 -5.18 -21.04
CA LEU A 257 -5.27 -6.40 -21.69
C LEU A 257 -4.20 -7.09 -22.55
N LEU A 258 -3.27 -6.34 -23.11
CA LEU A 258 -2.16 -6.88 -23.91
C LEU A 258 -0.95 -7.30 -23.08
N SER A 259 -0.76 -6.70 -21.90
CA SER A 259 0.41 -6.93 -21.05
C SER A 259 0.25 -8.11 -20.09
N TYR A 260 -0.99 -8.50 -19.77
CA TYR A 260 -1.29 -9.55 -18.79
C TYR A 260 -2.11 -10.68 -19.41
N ASP A 261 -2.14 -11.83 -18.75
CA ASP A 261 -3.06 -12.91 -19.07
C ASP A 261 -4.50 -12.43 -18.84
N THR A 262 -5.16 -12.07 -19.93
CA THR A 262 -6.50 -11.45 -19.89
C THR A 262 -7.56 -12.33 -19.22
N PRO A 263 -7.69 -13.64 -19.52
CA PRO A 263 -8.61 -14.52 -18.80
C PRO A 263 -8.37 -14.53 -17.30
N ALA A 264 -7.14 -14.70 -16.87
CA ALA A 264 -6.76 -14.73 -15.45
C ALA A 264 -6.96 -13.38 -14.77
N LEU A 265 -6.60 -12.27 -15.45
CA LEU A 265 -6.88 -10.91 -14.97
C LEU A 265 -8.38 -10.69 -14.73
N LEU A 266 -9.24 -11.04 -15.71
CA LEU A 266 -10.67 -10.87 -15.56
C LEU A 266 -11.25 -11.76 -14.46
N GLN A 267 -10.79 -13.00 -14.37
CA GLN A 267 -11.20 -13.92 -13.31
C GLN A 267 -10.87 -13.35 -11.92
N GLN A 268 -9.63 -12.92 -11.70
CA GLN A 268 -9.14 -12.52 -10.37
C GLN A 268 -9.57 -11.09 -10.00
N VAL A 269 -9.76 -10.18 -10.94
CA VAL A 269 -10.11 -8.79 -10.63
C VAL A 269 -11.61 -8.51 -10.74
N VAL A 270 -12.31 -9.14 -11.70
CA VAL A 270 -13.72 -8.85 -11.97
C VAL A 270 -14.62 -9.92 -11.38
N LEU A 271 -14.44 -11.21 -11.76
CA LEU A 271 -15.32 -12.29 -11.32
C LEU A 271 -15.20 -12.56 -9.82
N PHE A 272 -13.99 -12.51 -9.28
CA PHE A 272 -13.75 -12.60 -7.83
C PHE A 272 -14.63 -11.64 -7.02
N ARG A 273 -14.86 -10.41 -7.51
CA ARG A 273 -15.74 -9.45 -6.80
C ARG A 273 -17.21 -9.86 -6.82
N GLY A 274 -17.64 -10.55 -7.88
CA GLY A 274 -18.97 -11.16 -7.95
C GLY A 274 -19.13 -12.27 -6.90
N ASP A 275 -18.14 -13.14 -6.79
CA ASP A 275 -18.11 -14.24 -5.81
C ASP A 275 -18.08 -13.70 -4.38
N LEU A 276 -17.27 -12.67 -4.11
CA LEU A 276 -17.23 -12.00 -2.81
C LEU A 276 -18.60 -11.43 -2.42
N ARG A 277 -19.27 -10.78 -3.36
CA ARG A 277 -20.58 -10.18 -3.12
C ARG A 277 -21.64 -11.26 -2.86
N ALA A 278 -21.58 -12.38 -3.56
CA ALA A 278 -22.47 -13.52 -3.33
C ALA A 278 -22.23 -14.16 -1.97
N ALA A 279 -20.96 -14.31 -1.56
CA ALA A 279 -20.56 -14.92 -0.29
C ALA A 279 -20.80 -14.02 0.92
N MET A 280 -20.71 -12.70 0.73
CA MET A 280 -20.89 -11.67 1.77
C MET A 280 -21.84 -10.58 1.28
N PRO A 281 -23.16 -10.86 1.25
CA PRO A 281 -24.15 -9.85 0.91
C PRO A 281 -24.10 -8.72 1.94
N GLY A 282 -24.03 -7.46 1.45
CA GLY A 282 -23.91 -6.28 2.30
C GLY A 282 -25.10 -6.11 3.22
N SER A 283 -24.83 -5.69 4.43
CA SER A 283 -25.84 -5.25 5.38
C SER A 283 -26.02 -3.74 5.31
N TRP A 284 -27.25 -3.25 5.07
CA TRP A 284 -27.55 -1.82 5.12
C TRP A 284 -27.23 -1.21 6.49
N ALA A 285 -27.37 -1.99 7.58
CA ALA A 285 -27.02 -1.56 8.92
C ALA A 285 -25.52 -1.32 9.09
N GLU A 286 -24.69 -2.22 8.53
CA GLU A 286 -23.24 -2.09 8.56
C GLU A 286 -22.78 -0.92 7.67
N THR A 287 -23.32 -0.83 6.46
CA THR A 287 -23.08 0.31 5.56
C THR A 287 -23.44 1.62 6.25
N GLY A 288 -24.63 1.71 6.88
CA GLY A 288 -25.08 2.89 7.64
C GLY A 288 -24.15 3.21 8.82
N ARG A 289 -23.62 2.19 9.50
CA ARG A 289 -22.65 2.38 10.59
C ARG A 289 -21.35 3.00 10.08
N HIS A 290 -20.81 2.53 8.96
CA HIS A 290 -19.61 3.11 8.35
C HIS A 290 -19.82 4.57 7.95
N PHE A 291 -20.95 4.91 7.32
CA PHE A 291 -21.28 6.31 7.00
C PHE A 291 -21.46 7.16 8.26
N TYR A 292 -22.14 6.65 9.28
CA TYR A 292 -22.31 7.36 10.56
C TYR A 292 -20.96 7.63 11.23
N THR A 293 -20.10 6.60 11.34
CA THR A 293 -18.74 6.74 11.88
C THR A 293 -17.92 7.74 11.08
N PHE A 294 -18.02 7.71 9.74
CA PHE A 294 -17.36 8.68 8.89
C PHE A 294 -17.83 10.10 9.16
N MET A 295 -19.14 10.34 9.19
CA MET A 295 -19.72 11.66 9.42
C MET A 295 -19.35 12.23 10.80
N THR A 296 -19.30 11.39 11.83
CA THR A 296 -18.94 11.81 13.20
C THR A 296 -17.45 12.07 13.34
N SER A 297 -16.59 11.20 12.80
CA SER A 297 -15.13 11.39 12.82
C SER A 297 -14.65 12.55 11.92
N HIS A 298 -15.46 12.97 10.95
CA HIS A 298 -15.20 14.09 10.05
C HIS A 298 -16.22 15.23 10.22
N GLY A 299 -16.66 15.49 11.45
CA GLY A 299 -17.74 16.44 11.75
C GLY A 299 -17.48 17.84 11.21
N ALA A 300 -16.28 18.39 11.35
CA ALA A 300 -15.92 19.69 10.79
C ALA A 300 -16.00 19.72 9.25
N LEU A 301 -15.49 18.69 8.58
CA LEU A 301 -15.57 18.54 7.12
C LEU A 301 -17.03 18.48 6.66
N SER A 302 -17.84 17.68 7.33
CA SER A 302 -19.26 17.48 7.05
C SER A 302 -20.09 18.78 7.23
N LEU A 303 -19.85 19.49 8.32
CA LEU A 303 -20.55 20.78 8.60
C LEU A 303 -20.16 21.86 7.59
N LEU A 304 -18.88 21.97 7.23
CA LEU A 304 -18.44 22.96 6.23
C LEU A 304 -18.93 22.58 4.82
N ALA A 305 -19.00 21.30 4.48
CA ALA A 305 -19.59 20.85 3.23
C ALA A 305 -21.10 21.16 3.18
N LEU A 306 -21.83 20.95 4.28
CA LEU A 306 -23.23 21.33 4.39
C LEU A 306 -23.44 22.85 4.21
N ALA A 307 -22.61 23.69 4.84
CA ALA A 307 -22.63 25.14 4.61
C ALA A 307 -22.36 25.46 3.14
N GLY A 308 -21.47 24.74 2.47
CA GLY A 308 -21.20 24.86 1.05
C GLY A 308 -22.36 24.46 0.15
N LEU A 309 -23.15 23.47 0.55
CA LEU A 309 -24.39 23.08 -0.14
C LEU A 309 -25.44 24.17 -0.05
N VAL A 310 -25.68 24.73 1.15
CA VAL A 310 -26.63 25.82 1.36
C VAL A 310 -26.22 27.06 0.57
N ALA A 311 -24.97 27.45 0.63
CA ALA A 311 -24.44 28.62 -0.06
C ALA A 311 -24.45 28.46 -1.60
N GLY A 312 -24.11 27.29 -2.11
CA GLY A 312 -24.13 27.00 -3.55
C GLY A 312 -25.53 27.09 -4.15
N ALA A 313 -26.54 26.66 -3.40
CA ALA A 313 -27.94 26.78 -3.81
C ALA A 313 -28.39 28.23 -3.93
N GLN A 314 -27.82 29.17 -3.15
CA GLN A 314 -28.19 30.61 -3.11
C GLN A 314 -27.38 31.48 -4.08
N SER A 315 -26.29 30.95 -4.70
CA SER A 315 -25.38 31.77 -5.52
C SER A 315 -26.04 32.30 -6.78
N GLY A 316 -26.10 33.64 -6.92
CA GLY A 316 -26.50 34.33 -8.13
C GLY A 316 -25.41 34.28 -9.22
N SER A 317 -25.78 34.67 -10.45
CA SER A 317 -24.86 34.72 -11.60
C SER A 317 -23.78 35.79 -11.38
N GLY A 318 -22.52 35.37 -11.26
CA GLY A 318 -21.36 36.29 -11.26
C GLY A 318 -20.92 36.70 -12.67
N PRO A 319 -20.01 37.69 -12.80
CA PRO A 319 -19.58 38.21 -14.10
C PRO A 319 -18.91 37.17 -14.98
N ARG A 320 -19.27 37.17 -16.26
CA ARG A 320 -18.87 36.23 -17.32
C ARG A 320 -17.38 36.38 -17.67
N GLY A 321 -16.68 35.26 -17.72
CA GLY A 321 -15.28 35.16 -18.15
C GLY A 321 -14.95 33.76 -18.65
N SER A 322 -13.73 33.54 -19.11
CA SER A 322 -13.18 32.25 -19.59
C SER A 322 -13.11 31.13 -18.54
N ARG A 323 -13.69 31.30 -17.36
CA ARG A 323 -13.77 30.33 -16.27
C ARG A 323 -15.15 29.73 -16.20
N PRO A 324 -15.27 28.41 -15.82
CA PRO A 324 -16.58 27.85 -15.52
C PRO A 324 -17.23 28.71 -14.42
N ASP A 325 -18.54 28.95 -14.56
CA ASP A 325 -19.33 29.58 -13.51
C ASP A 325 -19.18 28.76 -12.22
N SER A 326 -19.04 29.45 -11.08
CA SER A 326 -18.98 28.83 -9.77
C SER A 326 -20.14 27.86 -9.51
N ARG A 327 -21.30 28.11 -10.13
CA ARG A 327 -22.44 27.21 -10.13
C ARG A 327 -22.19 25.87 -10.81
N VAL A 328 -21.53 25.86 -11.98
CA VAL A 328 -21.19 24.61 -12.69
C VAL A 328 -20.26 23.77 -11.83
N LEU A 329 -19.24 24.38 -11.24
CA LEU A 329 -18.32 23.69 -10.35
C LEU A 329 -19.03 23.14 -9.10
N PHE A 330 -19.95 23.93 -8.51
CA PHE A 330 -20.76 23.47 -7.39
C PHE A 330 -21.55 22.19 -7.75
N TRP A 331 -22.24 22.18 -8.89
CA TRP A 331 -22.98 20.99 -9.34
C TRP A 331 -22.07 19.82 -9.66
N VAL A 332 -20.87 20.05 -10.19
CA VAL A 332 -19.88 19.01 -10.44
C VAL A 332 -19.44 18.37 -9.12
N TRP A 333 -19.16 19.17 -8.07
CA TRP A 333 -18.78 18.63 -6.76
C TRP A 333 -19.93 17.87 -6.08
N LEU A 334 -21.14 18.38 -6.20
CA LEU A 334 -22.32 17.72 -5.64
C LEU A 334 -22.62 16.39 -6.35
N VAL A 335 -22.62 16.38 -7.68
CA VAL A 335 -22.82 15.15 -8.47
C VAL A 335 -21.71 14.14 -8.19
N TRP A 336 -20.47 14.59 -8.01
CA TRP A 336 -19.39 13.72 -7.59
C TRP A 336 -19.68 13.06 -6.22
N LEU A 337 -20.02 13.87 -5.22
CA LEU A 337 -20.35 13.36 -3.88
C LEU A 337 -21.51 12.36 -3.93
N LEU A 338 -22.61 12.71 -4.60
CA LEU A 338 -23.80 11.85 -4.70
C LEU A 338 -23.50 10.54 -5.44
N ALA A 339 -22.72 10.60 -6.52
CA ALA A 339 -22.33 9.41 -7.27
C ALA A 339 -21.40 8.50 -6.46
N ALA A 340 -20.46 9.09 -5.68
CA ALA A 340 -19.61 8.33 -4.76
C ALA A 340 -20.43 7.67 -3.64
N VAL A 341 -21.35 8.40 -3.00
CA VAL A 341 -22.25 7.85 -1.96
C VAL A 341 -23.12 6.73 -2.54
N GLY A 342 -23.68 6.91 -3.73
CA GLY A 342 -24.50 5.91 -4.41
C GLY A 342 -23.72 4.62 -4.69
N LEU A 343 -22.48 4.74 -5.22
CA LEU A 343 -21.64 3.57 -5.47
C LEU A 343 -21.23 2.88 -4.18
N LEU A 344 -20.82 3.63 -3.16
CA LEU A 344 -20.41 3.07 -1.85
C LEU A 344 -21.58 2.40 -1.16
N GLY A 345 -22.79 2.96 -1.24
CA GLY A 345 -24.01 2.34 -0.72
C GLY A 345 -24.35 1.00 -1.42
N TRP A 346 -23.96 0.87 -2.69
CA TRP A 346 -24.11 -0.36 -3.47
C TRP A 346 -22.97 -1.35 -3.28
N HIS A 347 -21.81 -0.88 -2.76
CA HIS A 347 -20.59 -1.71 -2.65
C HIS A 347 -20.71 -2.73 -1.51
N SER A 348 -20.38 -4.00 -1.80
CA SER A 348 -20.39 -5.08 -0.80
C SER A 348 -19.22 -6.03 -1.04
N PRO A 349 -18.46 -6.36 0.03
CA PRO A 349 -18.47 -5.76 1.36
C PRO A 349 -17.89 -4.34 1.35
N LEU A 350 -18.50 -3.44 2.12
CA LEU A 350 -17.99 -2.08 2.31
C LEU A 350 -17.03 -2.04 3.51
N PHE A 351 -15.82 -1.57 3.31
CA PHE A 351 -14.86 -1.31 4.39
C PHE A 351 -14.72 0.19 4.64
N TYR A 352 -14.38 0.56 5.86
CA TYR A 352 -14.31 1.97 6.27
C TYR A 352 -13.33 2.80 5.42
N HIS A 353 -12.19 2.24 5.03
CA HIS A 353 -11.19 2.93 4.20
C HIS A 353 -11.70 3.28 2.78
N HIS A 354 -12.70 2.57 2.25
CA HIS A 354 -13.33 2.90 0.96
C HIS A 354 -13.99 4.30 0.97
N LEU A 355 -14.40 4.80 2.15
CA LEU A 355 -15.03 6.12 2.28
C LEU A 355 -14.07 7.30 2.03
N ALA A 356 -12.75 7.03 1.94
CA ALA A 356 -11.74 8.06 1.64
C ALA A 356 -12.04 8.83 0.33
N VAL A 357 -12.68 8.19 -0.65
CA VAL A 357 -13.07 8.82 -1.94
C VAL A 357 -14.08 9.97 -1.80
N MET A 358 -14.77 10.06 -0.65
CA MET A 358 -15.72 11.16 -0.36
C MET A 358 -15.02 12.45 0.12
N ILE A 359 -13.78 12.34 0.60
CA ILE A 359 -13.08 13.46 1.24
C ILE A 359 -12.80 14.61 0.26
N PRO A 360 -12.28 14.38 -0.98
CA PRO A 360 -12.05 15.46 -1.92
C PRO A 360 -13.30 16.26 -2.29
N PRO A 361 -14.45 15.67 -2.69
CA PRO A 361 -15.65 16.45 -3.00
C PRO A 361 -16.22 17.19 -1.78
N LEU A 362 -16.15 16.59 -0.57
CA LEU A 362 -16.54 17.28 0.67
C LEU A 362 -15.63 18.48 0.96
N ALA A 363 -14.31 18.35 0.76
CA ALA A 363 -13.37 19.46 0.93
C ALA A 363 -13.61 20.60 -0.08
N LEU A 364 -13.95 20.26 -1.32
CA LEU A 364 -14.30 21.24 -2.36
C LEU A 364 -15.62 21.97 -2.03
N LEU A 365 -16.63 21.24 -1.57
CA LEU A 365 -17.90 21.85 -1.09
C LEU A 365 -17.67 22.70 0.16
N GLY A 366 -16.87 22.24 1.11
CA GLY A 366 -16.52 22.99 2.31
C GLY A 366 -15.76 24.27 2.00
N ALA A 367 -14.86 24.24 1.02
CA ALA A 367 -14.16 25.43 0.53
C ALA A 367 -15.14 26.46 -0.07
N ASN A 368 -16.20 26.01 -0.78
CA ASN A 368 -17.27 26.87 -1.25
C ASN A 368 -18.07 27.49 -0.06
N GLY A 369 -18.36 26.69 0.97
CA GLY A 369 -19.05 27.16 2.17
C GLY A 369 -18.28 28.29 2.85
N VAL A 370 -17.01 28.10 3.10
CA VAL A 370 -16.15 29.13 3.72
C VAL A 370 -16.07 30.39 2.85
N ALA A 371 -15.96 30.25 1.53
CA ALA A 371 -15.87 31.38 0.61
C ALA A 371 -17.17 32.18 0.53
N SER A 372 -18.33 31.54 0.73
CA SER A 372 -19.65 32.17 0.63
C SER A 372 -20.05 32.98 1.88
N LEU A 373 -19.35 32.82 3.00
CA LEU A 373 -19.59 33.57 4.22
C LEU A 373 -19.32 35.07 4.06
N GLY A 374 -19.28 35.57 2.80
CA GLY A 374 -19.40 36.99 2.43
C GLY A 374 -18.23 37.86 2.91
N TRP A 375 -17.02 37.36 2.90
CA TRP A 375 -15.84 38.05 3.39
C TRP A 375 -15.33 39.06 2.35
N SER A 376 -15.94 40.25 2.42
CA SER A 376 -15.51 41.38 1.61
C SER A 376 -14.07 41.73 1.97
N ARG A 377 -13.28 42.05 0.94
CA ARG A 377 -11.84 42.43 1.04
C ARG A 377 -11.58 43.61 1.99
N GLU A 378 -12.61 44.35 2.41
CA GLU A 378 -12.48 45.61 3.12
C GLU A 378 -12.67 45.54 4.64
N LYS A 379 -13.12 44.38 5.15
CA LYS A 379 -13.38 44.30 6.60
C LYS A 379 -12.31 43.41 7.28
N LEU A 380 -11.63 44.00 8.26
CA LEU A 380 -10.64 43.35 9.15
C LEU A 380 -11.19 42.06 9.81
N LEU A 381 -12.51 41.96 9.96
CA LEU A 381 -13.25 40.77 10.42
C LEU A 381 -13.05 39.56 9.49
N GLY A 382 -12.91 39.74 8.16
CA GLY A 382 -12.77 38.61 7.21
C GLY A 382 -11.51 37.78 7.42
N ARG A 383 -10.36 38.42 7.72
CA ARG A 383 -9.12 37.74 7.99
C ARG A 383 -9.12 37.03 9.35
N ARG A 384 -9.71 37.65 10.36
CA ARG A 384 -9.86 37.05 11.70
C ARG A 384 -10.83 35.88 11.68
N GLY A 385 -11.95 36.00 10.95
CA GLY A 385 -12.90 34.93 10.77
C GLY A 385 -12.32 33.70 10.04
N LEU A 386 -11.51 33.90 8.97
CA LEU A 386 -10.78 32.77 8.34
C LEU A 386 -9.87 32.06 9.32
N GLY A 387 -9.08 32.82 10.07
CA GLY A 387 -8.24 32.26 11.12
C GLY A 387 -9.04 31.42 12.12
N LEU A 388 -10.19 31.93 12.55
CA LEU A 388 -11.09 31.21 13.47
C LEU A 388 -11.66 29.91 12.86
N VAL A 389 -12.05 29.92 11.57
CA VAL A 389 -12.53 28.69 10.89
C VAL A 389 -11.41 27.68 10.75
N LEU A 390 -10.21 28.09 10.33
CA LEU A 390 -9.07 27.20 10.21
C LEU A 390 -8.65 26.63 11.56
N VAL A 391 -8.64 27.46 12.60
CA VAL A 391 -8.37 27.04 13.99
C VAL A 391 -9.47 26.09 14.47
N GLY A 392 -10.74 26.37 14.18
CA GLY A 392 -11.87 25.50 14.51
C GLY A 392 -11.79 24.12 13.83
N VAL A 393 -11.46 24.11 12.53
CA VAL A 393 -11.24 22.84 11.79
C VAL A 393 -10.05 22.07 12.35
N ALA A 394 -8.95 22.77 12.64
CA ALA A 394 -7.77 22.14 13.25
C ALA A 394 -8.10 21.60 14.66
N ALA A 395 -8.79 22.37 15.46
CA ALA A 395 -9.16 21.97 16.82
C ALA A 395 -10.12 20.76 16.84
N LEU A 396 -11.02 20.65 15.88
CA LEU A 396 -11.97 19.53 15.81
C LEU A 396 -11.39 18.25 15.20
N ASN A 397 -10.52 18.36 14.19
CA ASN A 397 -9.99 17.19 13.49
C ASN A 397 -8.60 16.78 13.95
N LEU A 398 -7.81 17.70 14.53
CA LEU A 398 -6.45 17.42 14.96
C LEU A 398 -6.35 16.28 16.00
N PRO A 399 -7.20 16.21 17.05
CA PRO A 399 -7.16 15.10 18.00
C PRO A 399 -7.34 13.73 17.31
N ALA A 400 -8.34 13.61 16.43
CA ALA A 400 -8.59 12.35 15.71
C ALA A 400 -7.45 11.99 14.75
N ALA A 401 -6.82 12.97 14.10
CA ALA A 401 -5.64 12.73 13.26
C ALA A 401 -4.42 12.31 14.08
N VAL A 402 -4.24 12.91 15.27
CA VAL A 402 -3.18 12.51 16.23
C VAL A 402 -3.42 11.10 16.75
N GLU A 403 -4.65 10.76 17.12
CA GLU A 403 -5.03 9.42 17.56
C GLU A 403 -4.80 8.38 16.46
N ALA A 404 -5.21 8.67 15.22
CA ALA A 404 -4.94 7.81 14.06
C ALA A 404 -3.44 7.59 13.83
N ASN A 405 -2.63 8.64 14.03
CA ASN A 405 -1.17 8.55 13.95
C ASN A 405 -0.58 7.72 15.12
N GLN A 406 -1.04 7.94 16.33
CA GLN A 406 -0.60 7.19 17.51
C GLN A 406 -0.99 5.71 17.41
N ALA A 407 -2.19 5.39 16.97
CA ALA A 407 -2.63 4.01 16.73
C ALA A 407 -1.73 3.29 15.71
N THR A 408 -1.24 4.01 14.71
CA THR A 408 -0.25 3.47 13.77
C THR A 408 1.10 3.22 14.44
N VAL A 409 1.54 4.11 15.32
CA VAL A 409 2.84 4.03 16.04
C VAL A 409 2.82 2.97 17.15
N SER A 410 1.75 2.88 17.92
CA SER A 410 1.66 1.96 19.05
C SER A 410 1.64 0.49 18.65
N GLY A 411 1.19 0.18 17.42
CA GLY A 411 1.33 -1.16 16.85
C GLY A 411 2.77 -1.61 16.54
N VAL A 412 3.75 -0.69 16.63
CA VAL A 412 5.12 -0.88 16.13
C VAL A 412 6.14 -1.22 17.20
N THR A 413 5.92 -0.74 18.39
CA THR A 413 6.91 -0.81 19.48
C THR A 413 6.82 -2.11 20.28
N GLY A 414 5.98 -3.05 19.88
CA GLY A 414 5.85 -4.36 20.51
C GLY A 414 7.09 -5.21 20.27
N GLY A 415 7.81 -5.56 21.34
CA GLY A 415 8.92 -6.54 21.28
C GLY A 415 8.51 -7.89 20.65
N ARG A 416 7.21 -8.16 20.62
CA ARG A 416 6.58 -9.34 20.01
C ARG A 416 6.81 -9.45 18.50
N GLU A 417 6.53 -8.40 17.73
CA GLU A 417 6.74 -8.38 16.28
C GLU A 417 8.22 -8.50 15.92
N GLN A 418 9.09 -7.85 16.69
CA GLN A 418 10.53 -7.95 16.49
C GLN A 418 11.06 -9.36 16.82
N GLU A 419 10.55 -10.00 17.89
CA GLU A 419 10.89 -11.38 18.23
C GLU A 419 10.40 -12.33 17.12
N ALA A 420 9.17 -12.14 16.62
CA ALA A 420 8.62 -12.93 15.52
C ALA A 420 9.45 -12.80 14.24
N LEU A 421 9.91 -11.60 13.90
CA LEU A 421 10.81 -11.40 12.75
C LEU A 421 12.14 -12.15 12.92
N LYS A 422 12.76 -12.06 14.10
CA LYS A 422 13.99 -12.81 14.39
C LYS A 422 13.79 -14.32 14.30
N LEU A 423 12.67 -14.82 14.83
CA LEU A 423 12.32 -16.24 14.72
C LEU A 423 12.19 -16.65 13.26
N LEU A 424 11.38 -15.92 12.46
CA LEU A 424 11.21 -16.25 11.03
C LEU A 424 12.54 -16.25 10.27
N GLN A 425 13.42 -15.30 10.57
CA GLN A 425 14.75 -15.23 9.97
C GLN A 425 15.66 -16.40 10.39
N ALA A 426 15.51 -16.87 11.64
CA ALA A 426 16.31 -17.99 12.16
C ALA A 426 15.85 -19.36 11.64
N VAL A 427 14.54 -19.54 11.38
CA VAL A 427 13.97 -20.83 10.97
C VAL A 427 13.84 -21.00 9.46
N SER A 428 14.22 -19.99 8.67
CA SER A 428 14.08 -19.99 7.22
C SER A 428 15.22 -19.28 6.51
N SER A 429 15.48 -19.68 5.26
CA SER A 429 16.43 -19.01 4.35
C SER A 429 15.73 -17.89 3.55
N PRO A 430 16.49 -16.91 2.98
CA PRO A 430 15.92 -15.83 2.16
C PRO A 430 15.09 -16.31 0.97
N ASP A 431 15.39 -17.48 0.43
CA ASP A 431 14.72 -18.06 -0.73
C ASP A 431 13.48 -18.88 -0.38
N ASP A 432 13.17 -19.04 0.90
CA ASP A 432 12.04 -19.84 1.33
C ASP A 432 10.71 -19.12 1.13
N PHE A 433 9.69 -19.92 0.89
CA PHE A 433 8.31 -19.51 0.88
C PHE A 433 7.67 -19.85 2.22
N LEU A 434 7.16 -18.84 2.92
CA LEU A 434 6.46 -19.01 4.19
C LEU A 434 4.95 -18.95 3.97
N MET A 435 4.25 -19.84 4.64
CA MET A 435 2.79 -19.82 4.69
C MET A 435 2.30 -18.97 5.86
N GLY A 436 1.08 -18.43 5.74
CA GLY A 436 0.47 -17.72 6.87
C GLY A 436 -0.55 -16.69 6.47
N ASP A 437 -1.15 -16.07 7.46
CA ASP A 437 -2.17 -15.04 7.29
C ASP A 437 -1.65 -13.60 7.43
N SER A 438 -0.40 -13.40 7.85
CA SER A 438 0.27 -12.09 7.89
C SER A 438 1.38 -11.98 6.84
N GLN A 439 1.00 -11.62 5.62
CA GLN A 439 1.95 -11.38 4.54
C GLN A 439 2.89 -10.20 4.85
N LEU A 440 2.46 -9.25 5.70
CA LEU A 440 3.30 -8.14 6.13
C LEU A 440 4.48 -8.63 6.96
N LEU A 441 4.24 -9.50 7.95
CA LEU A 441 5.31 -10.05 8.79
C LEU A 441 6.30 -10.88 7.96
N ILE A 442 5.78 -11.69 7.01
CA ILE A 442 6.60 -12.48 6.09
C ILE A 442 7.44 -11.59 5.18
N PHE A 443 6.85 -10.51 4.62
CA PHE A 443 7.56 -9.53 3.81
C PHE A 443 8.69 -8.84 4.59
N MET A 444 8.41 -8.42 5.83
CA MET A 444 9.38 -7.76 6.70
C MET A 444 10.49 -8.69 7.18
N ALA A 445 10.22 -9.98 7.32
CA ALA A 445 11.26 -10.98 7.55
C ALA A 445 12.19 -11.19 6.35
N GLY A 446 11.93 -10.51 5.21
CA GLY A 446 12.67 -10.70 3.96
C GLY A 446 12.31 -12.01 3.26
N ARG A 447 11.15 -12.59 3.53
CA ARG A 447 10.67 -13.88 2.99
C ARG A 447 9.51 -13.68 2.01
N ARG A 448 9.14 -14.74 1.30
CA ARG A 448 8.07 -14.76 0.30
C ARG A 448 6.91 -15.63 0.74
N THR A 449 5.72 -15.34 0.22
CA THR A 449 4.61 -16.30 0.24
C THR A 449 4.50 -16.99 -1.11
N PRO A 450 3.99 -18.23 -1.20
CA PRO A 450 3.73 -18.87 -2.48
C PRO A 450 2.93 -17.95 -3.41
N PRO A 451 3.32 -17.79 -4.68
CA PRO A 451 2.67 -16.85 -5.61
C PRO A 451 1.16 -17.08 -5.75
N SER A 452 0.74 -18.35 -5.83
CA SER A 452 -0.68 -18.73 -5.95
C SER A 452 -1.44 -18.74 -4.61
N MET A 453 -0.78 -18.40 -3.49
CA MET A 453 -1.47 -18.34 -2.19
C MET A 453 -2.57 -17.30 -2.19
N GLY A 454 -2.33 -16.13 -2.79
CA GLY A 454 -3.28 -15.02 -2.77
C GLY A 454 -3.44 -14.40 -1.38
N ASP A 455 -4.61 -13.79 -1.13
CA ASP A 455 -4.95 -13.21 0.19
C ASP A 455 -5.76 -14.21 1.04
N VAL A 456 -5.37 -14.38 2.30
CA VAL A 456 -6.07 -15.21 3.30
C VAL A 456 -7.16 -14.41 4.04
N ALA A 457 -7.69 -13.35 3.41
CA ALA A 457 -8.77 -12.58 4.00
C ALA A 457 -10.04 -13.41 4.19
N LEU A 458 -10.81 -13.11 5.24
CA LEU A 458 -12.10 -13.76 5.54
C LEU A 458 -13.01 -13.81 4.30
N VAL A 459 -13.02 -12.76 3.50
CA VAL A 459 -13.83 -12.67 2.29
C VAL A 459 -13.41 -13.71 1.24
N ALA A 460 -12.10 -13.96 1.08
CA ALA A 460 -11.58 -14.98 0.17
C ALA A 460 -11.89 -16.40 0.66
N VAL A 461 -11.83 -16.63 1.98
CA VAL A 461 -12.21 -17.91 2.60
C VAL A 461 -13.69 -18.18 2.40
N LYS A 462 -14.56 -17.22 2.70
CA LYS A 462 -16.03 -17.39 2.54
C LYS A 462 -16.45 -17.55 1.07
N ALA A 463 -15.74 -16.94 0.14
CA ALA A 463 -15.99 -17.08 -1.30
C ALA A 463 -15.39 -18.37 -1.89
N GLY A 464 -14.72 -19.21 -1.09
CA GLY A 464 -14.11 -20.47 -1.55
C GLY A 464 -12.82 -20.30 -2.37
N TRP A 465 -12.25 -19.11 -2.42
CA TRP A 465 -10.97 -18.83 -3.09
C TRP A 465 -9.76 -19.25 -2.25
N GLN A 466 -9.95 -19.33 -0.92
CA GLN A 466 -9.01 -19.92 0.02
C GLN A 466 -9.69 -21.04 0.78
N THR A 467 -9.09 -22.24 0.75
CA THR A 467 -9.59 -23.42 1.42
C THR A 467 -8.46 -24.11 2.20
N SER A 468 -8.82 -24.88 3.22
CA SER A 468 -7.85 -25.70 3.97
C SER A 468 -7.04 -26.59 3.04
N ALA A 469 -7.69 -27.29 2.10
CA ALA A 469 -7.02 -28.18 1.14
C ALA A 469 -6.00 -27.44 0.27
N LYS A 470 -6.34 -26.22 -0.23
CA LYS A 470 -5.39 -25.40 -1.01
C LYS A 470 -4.18 -24.98 -0.17
N MET A 471 -4.42 -24.54 1.07
CA MET A 471 -3.35 -24.11 1.96
C MET A 471 -2.42 -25.28 2.31
N THR A 472 -2.97 -26.45 2.62
CA THR A 472 -2.19 -27.68 2.84
C THR A 472 -1.35 -28.02 1.62
N ALA A 473 -1.96 -28.09 0.44
CA ALA A 473 -1.25 -28.42 -0.80
C ALA A 473 -0.10 -27.44 -1.11
N LEU A 474 -0.30 -26.13 -0.88
CA LEU A 474 0.76 -25.13 -1.06
C LEU A 474 1.87 -25.27 -0.01
N THR A 475 1.52 -25.51 1.25
CA THR A 475 2.49 -25.73 2.33
C THR A 475 3.41 -26.89 1.99
N GLU A 476 2.83 -27.97 1.48
CA GLU A 476 3.55 -29.14 1.04
C GLU A 476 4.40 -28.92 -0.21
N ALA A 477 3.83 -28.29 -1.25
CA ALA A 477 4.52 -28.06 -2.52
C ALA A 477 5.74 -27.16 -2.36
N TYR A 478 5.63 -26.14 -1.51
CA TYR A 478 6.73 -25.20 -1.26
C TYR A 478 7.59 -25.58 -0.05
N ARG A 479 7.32 -26.71 0.62
CA ARG A 479 8.04 -27.17 1.81
C ARG A 479 8.27 -26.06 2.82
N SER A 480 7.20 -25.31 3.11
CA SER A 480 7.27 -24.11 3.95
C SER A 480 7.90 -24.41 5.30
N PRO A 481 9.04 -23.79 5.67
CA PRO A 481 9.70 -24.04 6.95
C PRO A 481 8.94 -23.48 8.14
N ALA A 482 8.01 -22.53 7.92
CA ALA A 482 7.18 -21.98 8.98
C ALA A 482 5.79 -21.59 8.48
N VAL A 483 4.81 -21.64 9.39
CA VAL A 483 3.45 -21.15 9.20
C VAL A 483 3.14 -20.06 10.22
N VAL A 484 2.75 -18.88 9.73
CA VAL A 484 2.49 -17.67 10.52
C VAL A 484 0.99 -17.50 10.76
N GLN A 485 0.55 -17.69 11.99
CA GLN A 485 -0.78 -17.30 12.48
C GLN A 485 -0.62 -15.98 13.23
N TRP A 486 -1.04 -14.86 12.66
CA TRP A 486 -0.81 -13.53 13.22
C TRP A 486 -1.94 -12.53 12.99
N ALA A 487 -2.70 -12.73 11.90
CA ALA A 487 -3.74 -11.81 11.46
C ALA A 487 -5.16 -12.27 11.78
N LEU A 488 -5.32 -13.28 12.65
CA LEU A 488 -6.59 -13.85 13.08
C LEU A 488 -7.44 -14.44 11.93
N ARG A 489 -6.78 -14.87 10.84
CA ARG A 489 -7.47 -15.38 9.65
C ARG A 489 -7.37 -16.91 9.50
N LEU A 490 -6.25 -17.52 9.94
CA LEU A 490 -6.08 -18.98 9.91
C LEU A 490 -7.14 -19.75 10.72
N PRO A 491 -7.67 -19.26 11.85
CA PRO A 491 -8.77 -19.93 12.54
C PRO A 491 -10.05 -20.14 11.69
N TRP A 492 -10.19 -19.43 10.58
CA TRP A 492 -11.27 -19.66 9.61
C TRP A 492 -11.03 -20.86 8.69
N LEU A 493 -9.85 -21.50 8.78
CA LEU A 493 -9.43 -22.71 8.07
C LEU A 493 -9.04 -23.80 9.09
N PRO A 494 -10.00 -24.32 9.87
CA PRO A 494 -9.71 -25.19 11.01
C PRO A 494 -8.99 -26.48 10.62
N ASP A 495 -9.35 -27.11 9.49
CA ASP A 495 -8.70 -28.34 9.05
C ASP A 495 -7.23 -28.09 8.65
N TYR A 496 -6.93 -26.92 8.05
CA TYR A 496 -5.55 -26.55 7.77
C TYR A 496 -4.76 -26.31 9.07
N LEU A 497 -5.36 -25.64 10.05
CA LEU A 497 -4.68 -25.37 11.30
C LEU A 497 -4.41 -26.67 12.10
N ALA A 498 -5.36 -27.61 12.11
CA ALA A 498 -5.17 -28.93 12.69
C ALA A 498 -4.03 -29.69 12.00
N TRP A 499 -4.01 -29.66 10.66
CA TRP A 499 -2.93 -30.24 9.88
C TRP A 499 -1.57 -29.61 10.22
N VAL A 500 -1.48 -28.28 10.35
CA VAL A 500 -0.24 -27.59 10.75
C VAL A 500 0.25 -28.06 12.13
N GLN A 501 -0.66 -28.17 13.11
CA GLN A 501 -0.31 -28.62 14.46
C GLN A 501 0.24 -30.06 14.48
N GLU A 502 -0.19 -30.92 13.57
CA GLU A 502 0.30 -32.30 13.45
C GLU A 502 1.64 -32.38 12.69
N ASN A 503 1.88 -31.48 11.72
CA ASN A 503 2.97 -31.57 10.78
C ASN A 503 4.18 -30.67 11.08
N TYR A 504 4.13 -29.89 12.16
CA TYR A 504 5.26 -29.08 12.62
C TYR A 504 5.72 -29.51 14.01
N LEU A 505 7.05 -29.60 14.19
CA LEU A 505 7.66 -30.11 15.43
C LEU A 505 7.61 -29.08 16.58
N ALA A 506 7.64 -27.80 16.25
CA ALA A 506 7.75 -26.74 17.23
C ALA A 506 6.81 -25.55 16.90
N HIS A 507 6.50 -24.79 17.93
CA HIS A 507 5.77 -23.55 17.79
C HIS A 507 6.15 -22.56 18.88
N ARG A 508 6.03 -21.26 18.57
CA ARG A 508 6.16 -20.17 19.54
C ARG A 508 4.83 -19.45 19.69
N VAL A 509 4.37 -19.33 20.91
CA VAL A 509 3.11 -18.65 21.27
C VAL A 509 3.44 -17.38 22.02
N TRP A 510 2.90 -16.24 21.57
CA TRP A 510 2.94 -14.97 22.30
C TRP A 510 1.64 -14.71 23.05
N ASP A 511 0.52 -15.11 22.41
CA ASP A 511 -0.82 -15.13 22.99
C ASP A 511 -1.72 -16.11 22.17
N ASN A 512 -3.00 -16.19 22.50
CA ASN A 512 -3.92 -17.14 21.83
C ASN A 512 -4.04 -16.93 20.30
N ASP A 513 -3.67 -15.77 19.81
CA ASP A 513 -3.92 -15.34 18.44
C ASP A 513 -2.64 -15.24 17.60
N HIS A 514 -1.47 -15.15 18.26
CA HIS A 514 -0.19 -14.93 17.63
C HIS A 514 0.73 -16.13 17.88
N ILE A 515 0.81 -17.01 16.88
CA ILE A 515 1.54 -18.28 16.92
C ILE A 515 2.35 -18.42 15.63
N ILE A 516 3.59 -18.86 15.73
CA ILE A 516 4.40 -19.28 14.60
C ILE A 516 4.74 -20.76 14.80
N TYR A 517 4.35 -21.59 13.84
CA TYR A 517 4.72 -23.00 13.75
C TYR A 517 5.95 -23.13 12.88
N PHE A 518 6.92 -23.97 13.26
CA PHE A 518 8.19 -24.14 12.53
C PHE A 518 8.79 -25.54 12.75
N GLY A 519 9.83 -25.88 11.96
CA GLY A 519 10.39 -27.21 11.96
C GLY A 519 9.40 -28.24 11.39
N PRO A 520 9.13 -28.21 10.06
CA PRO A 520 8.24 -29.17 9.44
C PRO A 520 8.75 -30.60 9.62
N ARG A 521 7.87 -31.55 9.90
CA ARG A 521 8.18 -32.99 9.92
C ARG A 521 8.53 -33.44 8.51
N LEU A 522 9.57 -34.24 8.38
CA LEU A 522 9.83 -34.94 7.13
C LEU A 522 8.73 -36.01 6.90
N ARG A 523 8.28 -36.13 5.67
CA ARG A 523 7.29 -37.15 5.32
C ARG A 523 7.96 -38.52 5.26
N PRO A 524 7.23 -39.59 5.57
CA PRO A 524 7.72 -40.94 5.36
C PRO A 524 8.17 -41.14 3.91
N GLY A 525 9.46 -41.51 3.73
CA GLY A 525 10.05 -41.73 2.41
C GLY A 525 10.50 -40.45 1.67
N GLU A 526 10.42 -39.27 2.27
CA GLU A 526 10.97 -38.05 1.71
C GLU A 526 12.51 -38.14 1.67
N PRO A 527 13.15 -37.94 0.49
CA PRO A 527 14.60 -38.04 0.38
C PRO A 527 15.28 -36.86 1.09
N ILE A 528 16.29 -37.16 1.90
CA ILE A 528 17.16 -36.18 2.51
C ILE A 528 18.28 -35.85 1.50
N PRO A 529 18.47 -34.57 1.14
CA PRO A 529 19.56 -34.19 0.25
C PRO A 529 20.93 -34.54 0.86
N ASN A 530 21.87 -34.98 0.04
CA ASN A 530 23.21 -35.42 0.46
C ASN A 530 23.15 -36.32 1.71
N GLU A 531 22.29 -37.36 1.65
CA GLU A 531 22.02 -38.25 2.76
C GLU A 531 23.31 -38.87 3.31
N GLN A 532 23.45 -38.82 4.63
CA GLN A 532 24.57 -39.38 5.39
C GLN A 532 23.99 -40.04 6.65
N SER A 533 24.74 -40.93 7.26
CA SER A 533 24.38 -41.53 8.55
C SER A 533 25.58 -41.53 9.44
N ILE A 534 25.93 -40.37 9.98
CA ILE A 534 27.11 -40.19 10.83
C ILE A 534 26.66 -39.88 12.23
N ARG A 535 27.04 -40.74 13.19
CA ARG A 535 26.69 -40.54 14.61
C ARG A 535 27.58 -39.48 15.23
N LEU A 536 27.00 -38.67 16.07
CA LEU A 536 27.66 -37.67 16.89
C LEU A 536 27.32 -37.93 18.38
N GLY A 537 28.33 -38.20 19.19
CA GLY A 537 28.10 -38.69 20.52
C GLY A 537 27.36 -40.04 20.53
N GLU A 538 26.49 -40.24 21.53
CA GLU A 538 25.75 -41.52 21.69
C GLU A 538 24.36 -41.46 21.07
N SER A 539 23.73 -40.28 21.03
CA SER A 539 22.29 -40.12 20.79
C SER A 539 21.91 -39.20 19.62
N LEU A 540 22.86 -38.69 18.87
CA LEU A 540 22.59 -37.80 17.72
C LEU A 540 23.14 -38.42 16.42
N ASP A 541 22.39 -38.28 15.34
CA ASP A 541 22.80 -38.61 13.99
C ASP A 541 22.71 -37.40 13.06
N LEU A 542 23.75 -37.16 12.23
CA LEU A 542 23.60 -36.36 11.04
C LEU A 542 22.97 -37.22 9.95
N ARG A 543 21.81 -36.78 9.42
CA ARG A 543 21.09 -37.51 8.38
C ARG A 543 21.36 -37.00 6.98
N GLY A 544 21.88 -35.79 6.85
CA GLY A 544 22.27 -35.19 5.59
C GLY A 544 22.33 -33.68 5.67
N TYR A 545 22.55 -33.05 4.53
CA TYR A 545 22.59 -31.59 4.42
C TYR A 545 22.14 -31.12 3.04
N HIS A 546 21.74 -29.86 2.95
CA HIS A 546 21.50 -29.15 1.69
C HIS A 546 22.15 -27.79 1.76
N LEU A 547 22.87 -27.39 0.72
CA LEU A 547 23.46 -26.06 0.62
C LEU A 547 23.03 -25.39 -0.68
N THR A 548 22.95 -24.06 -0.65
CA THR A 548 22.62 -23.26 -1.82
C THR A 548 23.92 -22.84 -2.50
N GLU A 549 24.13 -23.27 -3.73
CA GLU A 549 25.25 -22.87 -4.58
C GLU A 549 24.84 -21.69 -5.51
N PRO A 550 25.80 -20.88 -6.01
CA PRO A 550 27.25 -20.95 -5.81
C PRO A 550 27.73 -20.22 -4.55
N LEU A 551 28.96 -20.58 -4.09
CA LEU A 551 29.66 -19.79 -3.07
C LEU A 551 30.07 -18.43 -3.65
N LEU A 552 29.57 -17.35 -3.08
CA LEU A 552 29.92 -16.01 -3.49
C LEU A 552 30.61 -15.26 -2.34
N PRO A 553 31.84 -14.75 -2.53
CA PRO A 553 32.51 -13.95 -1.51
C PRO A 553 31.67 -12.76 -1.06
N GLY A 554 31.57 -12.56 0.25
CA GLY A 554 30.78 -11.48 0.87
C GLY A 554 29.28 -11.74 0.97
N GLN A 555 28.82 -12.95 0.65
CA GLN A 555 27.45 -13.39 0.84
C GLN A 555 27.36 -14.50 1.89
N ASP A 556 26.16 -14.73 2.41
CA ASP A 556 25.92 -15.85 3.31
C ASP A 556 25.80 -17.16 2.53
N LEU A 557 26.51 -18.20 2.97
CA LEU A 557 26.25 -19.57 2.54
C LEU A 557 25.07 -20.11 3.34
N ASN A 558 23.93 -20.31 2.66
CA ASN A 558 22.75 -20.88 3.28
C ASN A 558 22.82 -22.40 3.30
N LEU A 559 22.79 -22.98 4.49
CA LEU A 559 22.93 -24.40 4.75
C LEU A 559 21.72 -24.91 5.54
N ARG A 560 21.17 -26.06 5.16
CA ARG A 560 20.25 -26.85 5.97
C ARG A 560 20.92 -28.12 6.39
N ILE A 561 20.88 -28.42 7.68
CA ILE A 561 21.46 -29.65 8.26
C ILE A 561 20.29 -30.44 8.85
N PHE A 562 20.25 -31.71 8.55
CA PHE A 562 19.23 -32.64 9.00
C PHE A 562 19.78 -33.49 10.14
N TRP A 563 19.30 -33.23 11.33
CA TRP A 563 19.67 -33.90 12.56
C TRP A 563 18.60 -34.86 13.03
N GLU A 564 18.92 -35.97 13.66
CA GLU A 564 18.01 -36.87 14.32
C GLU A 564 18.49 -37.19 15.73
N ALA A 565 17.65 -36.99 16.73
CA ALA A 565 17.90 -37.48 18.09
C ALA A 565 17.35 -38.88 18.22
N ARG A 566 18.20 -39.89 18.55
CA ARG A 566 17.78 -41.28 18.76
C ARG A 566 17.04 -41.49 20.08
N ALA A 567 17.35 -40.68 21.07
CA ALA A 567 16.81 -40.71 22.40
C ALA A 567 16.60 -39.26 22.89
N PRO A 568 15.75 -38.99 23.87
CA PRO A 568 15.62 -37.67 24.48
C PRO A 568 16.99 -37.17 24.97
N LEU A 569 17.31 -35.94 24.66
CA LEU A 569 18.55 -35.29 25.05
C LEU A 569 18.35 -34.51 26.36
N ASP A 570 19.32 -34.56 27.25
CA ASP A 570 19.31 -33.94 28.58
C ASP A 570 20.04 -32.58 28.61
N ARG A 571 20.71 -32.20 27.50
CA ARG A 571 21.50 -30.97 27.37
C ARG A 571 21.24 -30.27 26.08
N ASP A 572 21.44 -28.94 26.08
CA ASP A 572 21.33 -28.09 24.90
C ASP A 572 22.69 -27.94 24.22
N TYR A 573 22.83 -28.57 23.06
CA TYR A 573 24.05 -28.49 22.27
C TYR A 573 24.01 -27.30 21.31
N THR A 574 25.19 -26.73 21.10
CA THR A 574 25.45 -25.69 20.08
C THR A 574 26.00 -26.34 18.82
N VAL A 575 25.36 -26.05 17.68
CA VAL A 575 25.83 -26.45 16.36
C VAL A 575 26.92 -25.48 15.92
N PHE A 576 28.04 -25.97 15.45
CA PHE A 576 29.03 -25.17 14.72
C PHE A 576 29.05 -25.55 13.25
N VAL A 577 29.24 -24.56 12.39
CA VAL A 577 29.54 -24.71 10.96
C VAL A 577 30.80 -23.91 10.66
N GLN A 578 31.81 -24.56 10.10
CA GLN A 578 33.12 -23.96 9.86
C GLN A 578 33.57 -24.22 8.43
N LEU A 579 34.13 -23.18 7.80
CA LEU A 579 34.78 -23.25 6.51
C LEU A 579 36.30 -23.20 6.73
N LEU A 580 37.01 -24.24 6.30
CA LEU A 580 38.46 -24.39 6.44
C LEU A 580 39.12 -24.30 5.06
N ASP A 581 40.30 -23.68 4.98
CA ASP A 581 41.13 -23.68 3.78
C ASP A 581 41.83 -25.02 3.55
N GLU A 582 42.63 -25.13 2.50
CA GLU A 582 43.42 -26.34 2.16
C GLU A 582 44.41 -26.73 3.26
N ASN A 583 44.88 -25.77 4.07
CA ASN A 583 45.82 -25.99 5.17
C ASN A 583 45.09 -26.34 6.48
N GLY A 584 43.77 -26.36 6.48
CA GLY A 584 42.95 -26.59 7.66
C GLY A 584 42.73 -25.34 8.54
N SER A 585 43.11 -24.16 8.05
CA SER A 585 42.90 -22.90 8.79
C SER A 585 41.47 -22.45 8.69
N LEU A 586 40.91 -21.90 9.81
CA LEU A 586 39.55 -21.40 9.87
C LEU A 586 39.41 -20.12 9.05
N VAL A 587 38.48 -20.12 8.10
CA VAL A 587 38.16 -18.99 7.21
C VAL A 587 36.84 -18.29 7.59
N ALA A 588 35.83 -19.08 7.92
CA ALA A 588 34.54 -18.58 8.39
C ALA A 588 33.94 -19.55 9.40
N SER A 589 33.21 -19.04 10.37
CA SER A 589 32.47 -19.87 11.33
C SER A 589 31.12 -19.26 11.70
N ARG A 590 30.19 -20.15 12.01
CA ARG A 590 28.91 -19.82 12.60
C ARG A 590 28.58 -20.85 13.67
N ASP A 591 28.40 -20.37 14.87
CA ASP A 591 28.01 -21.17 16.01
C ASP A 591 26.65 -20.68 16.52
N SER A 592 25.68 -21.57 16.66
CA SER A 592 24.36 -21.25 17.19
C SER A 592 23.67 -22.49 17.75
N GLN A 593 22.81 -22.31 18.74
CA GLN A 593 21.83 -23.34 19.03
C GLN A 593 20.89 -23.54 17.84
N PRO A 594 20.37 -24.74 17.62
CA PRO A 594 19.51 -25.04 16.48
C PRO A 594 18.36 -24.06 16.31
N LEU A 595 18.13 -23.66 15.05
CA LEU A 595 17.12 -22.66 14.67
C LEU A 595 17.26 -21.36 15.48
N GLY A 596 18.51 -20.90 15.69
CA GLY A 596 18.80 -19.67 16.43
C GLY A 596 18.42 -19.72 17.92
N GLY A 597 18.33 -20.92 18.52
CA GLY A 597 17.93 -21.14 19.90
C GLY A 597 16.42 -21.26 20.12
N TYR A 598 15.61 -21.20 19.06
CA TYR A 598 14.16 -21.36 19.18
C TYR A 598 13.71 -22.82 19.31
N PHE A 599 14.59 -23.80 18.97
CA PHE A 599 14.34 -25.23 19.13
C PHE A 599 15.55 -25.94 19.70
N PRO A 600 15.83 -25.77 21.00
CA PRO A 600 16.99 -26.39 21.67
C PRO A 600 16.92 -27.91 21.60
N THR A 601 18.07 -28.58 21.64
CA THR A 601 18.16 -30.03 21.45
C THR A 601 17.39 -30.83 22.51
N THR A 602 17.25 -30.31 23.72
CA THR A 602 16.41 -30.92 24.79
C THR A 602 14.93 -31.00 24.43
N ALA A 603 14.46 -30.16 23.50
CA ALA A 603 13.07 -30.17 23.03
C ALA A 603 12.84 -31.10 21.82
N TRP A 604 13.90 -31.74 21.27
CA TRP A 604 13.77 -32.56 20.09
C TRP A 604 13.06 -33.90 20.38
N PRO A 605 12.03 -34.26 19.60
CA PRO A 605 11.40 -35.57 19.74
C PRO A 605 12.35 -36.66 19.24
N ALA A 606 12.47 -37.73 20.01
CA ALA A 606 13.29 -38.87 19.57
C ALA A 606 12.73 -39.53 18.30
N GLY A 607 13.59 -39.83 17.37
CA GLY A 607 13.26 -40.46 16.08
C GLY A 607 12.72 -39.49 15.01
N GLU A 608 12.58 -38.20 15.31
CA GLU A 608 12.20 -37.18 14.34
C GLU A 608 13.43 -36.45 13.78
N VAL A 609 13.39 -36.15 12.48
CA VAL A 609 14.45 -35.38 11.84
C VAL A 609 14.15 -33.89 11.98
N VAL A 610 15.06 -33.17 12.60
CA VAL A 610 15.02 -31.71 12.75
C VAL A 610 15.88 -31.07 11.67
N THR A 611 15.29 -30.15 10.92
CA THR A 611 16.01 -29.34 9.93
C THR A 611 16.51 -28.07 10.58
N ASP A 612 17.82 -27.95 10.76
CA ASP A 612 18.48 -26.73 11.24
C ASP A 612 18.90 -25.85 10.05
N VAL A 613 18.66 -24.53 10.16
CA VAL A 613 18.96 -23.55 9.10
C VAL A 613 20.10 -22.65 9.58
N VAL A 614 21.22 -22.71 8.86
CA VAL A 614 22.41 -21.94 9.19
C VAL A 614 22.82 -21.05 8.02
N ALA A 615 22.99 -19.76 8.27
CA ALA A 615 23.57 -18.80 7.35
C ALA A 615 25.04 -18.54 7.80
N LEU A 616 26.00 -19.05 7.06
CA LEU A 616 27.44 -18.84 7.32
C LEU A 616 27.92 -17.62 6.53
N PRO A 617 28.28 -16.50 7.17
CA PRO A 617 28.77 -15.32 6.48
C PRO A 617 30.17 -15.59 5.89
N LEU A 618 30.31 -15.40 4.57
CA LEU A 618 31.59 -15.58 3.89
C LEU A 618 32.34 -14.25 3.82
N PRO A 619 33.68 -14.25 4.00
CA PRO A 619 34.50 -13.06 3.83
C PRO A 619 34.36 -12.46 2.42
N ALA A 620 34.36 -11.13 2.32
CA ALA A 620 34.28 -10.44 1.02
C ALA A 620 35.57 -10.64 0.16
N ASP A 621 36.67 -10.93 0.81
CA ASP A 621 37.99 -11.19 0.25
C ASP A 621 38.33 -12.70 0.15
N LEU A 622 37.30 -13.56 0.19
CA LEU A 622 37.47 -15.01 0.06
C LEU A 622 38.23 -15.33 -1.24
N ALA A 623 39.42 -15.93 -1.09
CA ALA A 623 40.28 -16.25 -2.22
C ALA A 623 39.75 -17.43 -3.06
N PRO A 624 40.05 -17.51 -4.37
CA PRO A 624 39.80 -18.70 -5.14
C PRO A 624 40.60 -19.91 -4.57
N GLY A 625 39.96 -21.06 -4.47
CA GLY A 625 40.59 -22.25 -3.90
C GLY A 625 39.59 -23.30 -3.44
N ARG A 626 40.10 -24.34 -2.81
CA ARG A 626 39.31 -25.42 -2.23
C ARG A 626 39.10 -25.18 -0.74
N TYR A 627 37.88 -25.36 -0.30
CA TYR A 627 37.49 -25.15 1.08
C TYR A 627 36.71 -26.36 1.59
N ARG A 628 36.99 -26.79 2.79
CA ARG A 628 36.29 -27.88 3.46
C ARG A 628 35.25 -27.34 4.40
N LEU A 629 33.98 -27.70 4.21
CA LEU A 629 32.87 -27.35 5.07
C LEU A 629 32.69 -28.45 6.11
N ILE A 630 32.79 -28.09 7.38
CA ILE A 630 32.66 -29.02 8.51
C ILE A 630 31.52 -28.55 9.44
N THR A 631 30.93 -29.51 10.17
CA THR A 631 29.92 -29.25 11.21
C THR A 631 30.09 -30.22 12.37
N GLY A 632 29.46 -29.92 13.47
CA GLY A 632 29.38 -30.74 14.67
C GLY A 632 28.58 -30.04 15.77
N MET A 633 28.59 -30.65 16.94
CA MET A 633 27.95 -30.07 18.11
C MET A 633 28.87 -30.07 19.31
N TYR A 634 28.70 -29.08 20.20
CA TYR A 634 29.45 -29.00 21.45
C TYR A 634 28.55 -28.43 22.57
N LEU A 635 28.98 -28.64 23.79
CA LEU A 635 28.38 -28.02 24.99
C LEU A 635 28.96 -26.61 25.19
N LEU A 636 28.13 -25.59 25.18
CA LEU A 636 28.59 -24.21 25.32
C LEU A 636 29.31 -23.95 26.66
N GLU A 637 28.93 -24.66 27.72
CA GLU A 637 29.49 -24.49 29.07
C GLU A 637 30.92 -25.00 29.17
N THR A 638 31.25 -26.11 28.51
CA THR A 638 32.56 -26.78 28.61
C THR A 638 33.39 -26.63 27.33
N LEU A 639 32.79 -26.21 26.23
CA LEU A 639 33.33 -26.19 24.88
C LEU A 639 33.76 -27.61 24.38
N GLU A 640 33.26 -28.64 25.02
CA GLU A 640 33.54 -30.02 24.68
C GLU A 640 32.71 -30.43 23.45
N ARG A 641 33.39 -30.78 22.37
CA ARG A 641 32.77 -31.25 21.15
C ARG A 641 32.36 -32.72 21.27
N LEU A 642 31.22 -33.04 20.68
CA LEU A 642 30.80 -34.44 20.57
C LEU A 642 31.66 -35.21 19.54
N PRO A 643 32.16 -36.41 19.89
CA PRO A 643 32.91 -37.20 18.95
C PRO A 643 32.02 -37.76 17.83
N ALA A 644 32.48 -37.70 16.60
CA ALA A 644 31.85 -38.35 15.46
C ALA A 644 32.26 -39.81 15.33
N SER A 645 31.37 -40.64 14.81
CA SER A 645 31.67 -42.05 14.53
C SER A 645 32.81 -42.25 13.51
N THR A 646 33.25 -41.19 12.86
CA THR A 646 34.42 -41.14 11.96
C THR A 646 35.73 -41.07 12.70
N GLY A 647 35.75 -40.86 14.02
CA GLY A 647 36.92 -40.75 14.87
C GLY A 647 37.40 -39.31 15.09
N GLU A 648 36.77 -38.32 14.47
CA GLU A 648 37.07 -36.89 14.62
C GLU A 648 36.06 -36.23 15.59
N ASP A 649 36.31 -35.01 16.01
CA ASP A 649 35.40 -34.20 16.81
C ASP A 649 34.50 -33.27 15.93
N PHE A 650 34.43 -33.55 14.64
CA PHE A 650 33.61 -32.88 13.63
C PHE A 650 33.20 -33.84 12.50
N ILE A 651 32.28 -33.42 11.68
CA ILE A 651 31.82 -34.09 10.47
C ILE A 651 32.16 -33.23 9.26
N THR A 652 32.85 -33.78 8.27
CA THR A 652 33.04 -33.11 6.99
C THR A 652 31.78 -33.29 6.14
N LEU A 653 31.12 -32.18 5.81
CA LEU A 653 29.96 -32.19 4.94
C LEU A 653 30.38 -32.33 3.48
N THR A 654 31.22 -31.42 2.99
CA THR A 654 31.69 -31.42 1.60
C THR A 654 32.94 -30.56 1.44
N THR A 655 33.55 -30.67 0.26
CA THR A 655 34.58 -29.74 -0.21
C THR A 655 33.99 -28.85 -1.29
N LEU A 656 34.18 -27.54 -1.16
CA LEU A 656 33.64 -26.50 -2.02
C LEU A 656 34.79 -25.85 -2.80
N GLU A 657 34.50 -25.45 -4.03
CA GLU A 657 35.46 -24.72 -4.87
C GLU A 657 34.95 -23.28 -5.08
N VAL A 658 35.79 -22.32 -4.73
CA VAL A 658 35.56 -20.91 -5.03
C VAL A 658 36.31 -20.59 -6.32
N GLY A 659 35.52 -20.20 -7.36
CA GLY A 659 36.08 -19.80 -8.64
C GLY A 659 36.82 -18.47 -8.60
N SER A 660 37.76 -18.24 -9.55
CA SER A 660 38.30 -16.89 -9.79
C SER A 660 37.19 -15.96 -10.30
N ARG A 661 37.08 -14.76 -9.75
CA ARG A 661 36.24 -13.73 -10.36
C ARG A 661 36.73 -13.45 -11.78
N GLU A 662 35.95 -13.79 -12.83
CA GLU A 662 36.17 -13.27 -14.18
C GLU A 662 35.84 -11.76 -14.24
#